data_843493b2562e8ec220c2f96289e8f224
#
_entry.id   843493b2562e8ec220c2f96289e8f224
#
_cell.length_a   1.000
_cell.length_b   1.000
_cell.length_c   1.000
_cell.angle_alpha   90.00
_cell.angle_beta   90.00
_cell.angle_gamma   90.00
#
_symmetry.space_group_name_H-M   'P 1'
#
loop_
_entity.id
_entity.type
_entity.pdbx_description
1 polymer ?
#
loop_
_entity_poly.entity_id
_entity_poly.type
_entity_poly.pdbx_seq_one_letter_code
_entity_poly.pdbx_strand_id
1 'polypeptide(L)'
;MNEPIIIKSKETINGVKIRYLKDGEYFFKNLGFHNYFYIKTSDFIPNENDFMYQYHNYVAKTSDINGFTKIEFNNNFKRYFARLFWEKRCKTYEADMRAHKRFLMDSNFPLHNEEIPYLFFDIETDDRKNLRKDDRGNVLPHKDARILSCAMVDYKGNEFYYELKEDNAESEIILLQQILSLFSKYGIISAWNSKKFDMPYIKNRLDLFHINYDILDYVNHLDYMELFKKYDNKSRKSFSLNAISNEVLHESKIDQEKGNGKIYETWKNDKEQLKRYNIQDSKLILKINLQRAFIEVSCLRANNAHCHVVDTVQNSHSGDYLLLREYKNQGIIMPSEPLKDEILERRKKGKIGGGHTTCKKPGFWKNVKIWDFKSEYPSVITTFNISHETYVGTIYDENNIKEYLTDEYVVTPPDYEKKYHPARVYRKTKKGVIPIVVDFLVNERDKIKYRMKIHQHELNKDGTKNINYNPDLYKKEYLEQYAFKTDGNSIYGAIADACSRYYDWEIADSITTSARATLKYCYKDLEALGCLVLGGDTDSTFTIIKEGYTVQEIDDRFVKILQEWTDHWHSNNNKLVFEFEKEFDTMLFCKKKNYGYKNLNGEIHIVGLEAKKSSTNSLAAKIQLEYVEQVLNEKYDPVYWENKVEELHDLIFDQKMNAEELTLVLGLNKLAKDYAGYVIDKKTNLPKIKKDGTIQKKSIPGHVKLAERLIKDGHSIDVGQKMHYIVIHDKPILAITPEEFSLGTGEFPYVDKKKNDITFYFEGDYDSKYYWKRLLAPLIKVAYFYHGGLPEWNWNVTAGELKKLVKEKDEVSD
;
A
#
# COMPACT_ATOMS: atom_id res chain seq x y z
N MET A 1 40.87 2.94 -1.81
CA MET A 1 40.08 4.07 -1.29
C MET A 1 38.64 3.76 -1.70
N ASN A 2 37.75 3.61 -0.73
CA ASN A 2 36.34 3.36 -1.03
C ASN A 2 35.74 4.58 -1.72
N GLU A 3 34.89 4.34 -2.72
CA GLU A 3 34.15 5.42 -3.37
C GLU A 3 33.21 6.12 -2.37
N PRO A 4 32.99 7.46 -2.47
CA PRO A 4 32.12 8.17 -1.53
C PRO A 4 30.65 7.78 -1.75
N ILE A 5 29.94 7.46 -0.65
CA ILE A 5 28.52 7.11 -0.67
C ILE A 5 27.68 8.38 -0.46
N ILE A 6 26.88 8.76 -1.44
CA ILE A 6 25.95 9.91 -1.30
C ILE A 6 24.81 9.54 -0.36
N ILE A 7 24.74 10.20 0.78
CA ILE A 7 23.67 10.04 1.75
C ILE A 7 22.43 10.79 1.31
N LYS A 8 22.57 12.09 1.01
CA LYS A 8 21.47 12.93 0.59
C LYS A 8 21.98 14.18 -0.11
N SER A 9 21.21 14.69 -1.04
CA SER A 9 21.44 15.97 -1.69
C SER A 9 20.27 16.93 -1.48
N LYS A 10 20.55 18.20 -1.37
CA LYS A 10 19.56 19.28 -1.24
C LYS A 10 19.85 20.38 -2.24
N GLU A 11 18.81 20.93 -2.81
CA GLU A 11 18.89 22.08 -3.69
C GLU A 11 19.39 23.31 -2.93
N THR A 12 20.32 24.04 -3.53
CA THR A 12 20.79 25.37 -3.08
C THR A 12 20.44 26.43 -4.12
N ILE A 13 20.69 27.69 -3.82
CA ILE A 13 20.39 28.79 -4.76
C ILE A 13 21.06 28.56 -6.12
N ASN A 14 22.35 28.21 -6.14
CA ASN A 14 23.17 28.12 -7.34
C ASN A 14 23.65 26.71 -7.66
N GLY A 15 23.02 25.67 -7.09
CA GLY A 15 23.45 24.30 -7.33
C GLY A 15 22.83 23.29 -6.36
N VAL A 16 23.66 22.33 -5.96
CA VAL A 16 23.29 21.23 -5.06
C VAL A 16 24.36 21.08 -3.98
N LYS A 17 23.93 20.99 -2.72
CA LYS A 17 24.79 20.59 -1.61
C LYS A 17 24.56 19.10 -1.33
N ILE A 18 25.61 18.32 -1.36
CA ILE A 18 25.58 16.90 -1.06
C ILE A 18 26.21 16.63 0.30
N ARG A 19 25.65 15.64 1.02
CA ARG A 19 26.27 14.98 2.15
C ARG A 19 26.67 13.59 1.70
N TYR A 20 27.90 13.20 1.97
CA TYR A 20 28.41 11.87 1.60
C TYR A 20 29.23 11.26 2.74
N LEU A 21 29.29 9.93 2.77
CA LEU A 21 30.11 9.13 3.68
C LEU A 21 31.36 8.65 2.93
N LYS A 22 32.52 8.82 3.53
CA LYS A 22 33.78 8.30 3.02
C LYS A 22 34.67 7.90 4.20
N ASP A 23 35.20 6.69 4.14
CA ASP A 23 36.11 6.13 5.17
C ASP A 23 35.55 6.23 6.61
N GLY A 24 34.21 6.09 6.75
CA GLY A 24 33.49 6.16 8.03
C GLY A 24 33.13 7.56 8.51
N GLU A 25 33.52 8.62 7.79
CA GLU A 25 33.26 10.02 8.15
C GLU A 25 32.31 10.70 7.17
N TYR A 26 31.53 11.65 7.66
CA TYR A 26 30.57 12.42 6.87
C TYR A 26 31.14 13.75 6.43
N PHE A 27 31.02 14.02 5.14
CA PHE A 27 31.49 15.28 4.51
C PHE A 27 30.34 15.98 3.79
N PHE A 28 30.54 17.29 3.56
CA PHE A 28 29.67 18.11 2.73
C PHE A 28 30.43 18.68 1.54
N LYS A 29 29.77 18.72 0.38
CA LYS A 29 30.30 19.33 -0.82
C LYS A 29 29.22 20.17 -1.51
N ASN A 30 29.53 21.42 -1.84
CA ASN A 30 28.70 22.24 -2.70
C ASN A 30 29.12 22.01 -4.15
N LEU A 31 28.17 21.74 -5.02
CA LEU A 31 28.37 21.54 -6.45
C LEU A 31 27.57 22.59 -7.20
N GLY A 32 28.25 23.34 -8.10
CA GLY A 32 27.56 24.17 -9.08
C GLY A 32 26.74 23.28 -10.00
N PHE A 33 25.46 23.54 -10.12
CA PHE A 33 24.56 22.76 -10.95
C PHE A 33 23.45 23.66 -11.50
N HIS A 34 23.42 23.81 -12.83
CA HIS A 34 22.39 24.56 -13.53
C HIS A 34 21.19 23.67 -13.77
N ASN A 35 20.15 23.81 -12.93
CA ASN A 35 18.91 23.09 -13.16
C ASN A 35 18.16 23.68 -14.35
N TYR A 36 17.39 22.84 -15.03
CA TYR A 36 16.75 23.23 -16.29
C TYR A 36 15.34 22.61 -16.42
N PHE A 37 14.61 23.08 -17.43
CA PHE A 37 13.40 22.48 -17.96
C PHE A 37 13.29 22.73 -19.48
N TYR A 38 12.28 22.17 -20.10
CA TYR A 38 12.06 22.32 -21.53
C TYR A 38 10.66 22.88 -21.83
N ILE A 39 10.58 23.61 -22.96
CA ILE A 39 9.33 23.99 -23.64
C ILE A 39 9.48 23.66 -25.11
N LYS A 40 8.39 23.53 -25.86
CA LYS A 40 8.48 23.37 -27.31
C LYS A 40 9.13 24.63 -27.90
N THR A 41 10.05 24.45 -28.89
CA THR A 41 10.71 25.58 -29.55
C THR A 41 9.71 26.52 -30.21
N SER A 42 8.58 25.98 -30.73
CA SER A 42 7.49 26.79 -31.29
C SER A 42 6.81 27.71 -30.28
N ASP A 43 6.85 27.36 -29.00
CA ASP A 43 6.20 28.13 -27.92
C ASP A 43 7.18 29.13 -27.28
N PHE A 44 8.48 29.05 -27.62
CA PHE A 44 9.51 29.93 -27.12
C PHE A 44 9.57 31.21 -27.98
N ILE A 45 8.82 32.24 -27.56
CA ILE A 45 8.86 33.56 -28.18
C ILE A 45 9.61 34.49 -27.21
N PRO A 46 10.88 34.83 -27.46
CA PRO A 46 11.62 35.80 -26.66
C PRO A 46 11.03 37.18 -26.93
N ASN A 47 10.26 37.72 -26.01
CA ASN A 47 9.73 39.08 -26.11
C ASN A 47 10.33 39.92 -24.97
N GLU A 48 11.00 41.01 -25.31
CA GLU A 48 11.70 41.94 -24.40
C GLU A 48 10.77 42.60 -23.36
N ASN A 49 9.48 42.64 -23.63
CA ASN A 49 8.47 43.22 -22.72
C ASN A 49 7.83 42.21 -21.78
N ASP A 50 8.21 40.94 -21.83
CA ASP A 50 7.62 39.91 -21.04
C ASP A 50 8.39 39.65 -19.73
N PHE A 51 7.73 39.06 -18.75
CA PHE A 51 8.27 38.66 -17.45
C PHE A 51 9.57 37.78 -17.55
N MET A 52 9.81 37.10 -18.68
CA MET A 52 11.07 36.43 -19.00
C MET A 52 12.26 37.41 -19.01
N TYR A 53 12.08 38.64 -19.38
CA TYR A 53 13.16 39.64 -19.36
C TYR A 53 13.64 39.94 -17.92
N GLN A 54 12.73 39.89 -16.94
CA GLN A 54 13.10 39.98 -15.53
C GLN A 54 13.90 38.80 -15.02
N TYR A 55 13.76 37.59 -15.65
CA TYR A 55 14.51 36.37 -15.31
C TYR A 55 15.64 36.09 -16.29
N HIS A 56 15.81 36.87 -17.33
CA HIS A 56 16.87 36.70 -18.34
C HIS A 56 18.27 36.65 -17.70
N ASN A 57 18.52 37.45 -16.69
CA ASN A 57 19.79 37.50 -15.96
C ASN A 57 20.08 36.20 -15.18
N TYR A 58 19.11 35.34 -15.02
CA TYR A 58 19.23 34.03 -14.32
C TYR A 58 19.24 32.82 -15.28
N VAL A 59 19.01 33.04 -16.57
CA VAL A 59 19.17 32.04 -17.61
C VAL A 59 20.65 31.91 -17.91
N ALA A 60 21.23 30.75 -17.57
CA ALA A 60 22.62 30.47 -17.82
C ALA A 60 22.86 30.09 -19.30
N LYS A 61 21.91 29.35 -19.90
CA LYS A 61 22.03 28.87 -21.27
C LYS A 61 20.67 28.47 -21.83
N THR A 62 20.46 28.68 -23.13
CA THR A 62 19.40 28.07 -23.92
C THR A 62 20.00 27.20 -25.02
N SER A 63 19.36 26.09 -25.35
CA SER A 63 19.75 25.23 -26.45
C SER A 63 18.56 24.45 -26.99
N ASP A 64 18.51 24.25 -28.30
CA ASP A 64 17.46 23.50 -28.94
C ASP A 64 17.84 22.02 -29.06
N ILE A 65 16.92 21.16 -28.63
CA ILE A 65 17.10 19.70 -28.63
C ILE A 65 15.80 19.06 -29.13
N ASN A 66 15.84 18.44 -30.29
CA ASN A 66 14.69 17.70 -30.84
C ASN A 66 13.37 18.45 -30.87
N GLY A 67 13.37 19.75 -31.24
CA GLY A 67 12.16 20.60 -31.27
C GLY A 67 11.74 21.17 -29.92
N PHE A 68 12.57 21.03 -28.88
CA PHE A 68 12.40 21.64 -27.58
C PHE A 68 13.54 22.62 -27.30
N THR A 69 13.18 23.73 -26.67
CA THR A 69 14.16 24.66 -26.14
C THR A 69 14.42 24.31 -24.68
N LYS A 70 15.66 23.89 -24.37
CA LYS A 70 16.16 23.68 -23.01
C LYS A 70 16.56 25.02 -22.41
N ILE A 71 16.04 25.34 -21.24
CA ILE A 71 16.33 26.59 -20.51
C ILE A 71 17.03 26.22 -19.20
N GLU A 72 18.34 26.55 -19.11
CA GLU A 72 19.18 26.30 -17.93
C GLU A 72 19.27 27.55 -17.07
N PHE A 73 19.18 27.39 -15.76
CA PHE A 73 19.17 28.49 -14.79
C PHE A 73 20.36 28.38 -13.83
N ASN A 74 21.02 29.52 -13.59
CA ASN A 74 22.08 29.63 -12.58
C ASN A 74 21.53 29.87 -11.16
N ASN A 75 20.22 30.02 -11.05
CA ASN A 75 19.51 30.23 -9.78
C ASN A 75 18.23 29.41 -9.69
N ASN A 76 18.22 28.40 -8.82
CA ASN A 76 17.11 27.46 -8.66
C ASN A 76 15.82 28.09 -8.15
N PHE A 77 15.93 29.12 -7.30
CA PHE A 77 14.77 29.86 -6.80
C PHE A 77 14.08 30.65 -7.92
N LYS A 78 14.86 31.31 -8.78
CA LYS A 78 14.33 32.05 -9.93
C LYS A 78 13.77 31.11 -10.99
N ARG A 79 14.39 29.92 -11.19
CA ARG A 79 13.85 28.86 -12.03
C ARG A 79 12.43 28.44 -11.62
N TYR A 80 12.14 28.38 -10.33
CA TYR A 80 10.80 28.05 -9.84
C TYR A 80 9.75 29.05 -10.32
N PHE A 81 10.03 30.36 -10.25
CA PHE A 81 9.11 31.38 -10.75
C PHE A 81 9.00 31.38 -12.27
N ALA A 82 10.10 31.13 -12.99
CA ALA A 82 10.07 30.99 -14.45
C ALA A 82 9.18 29.80 -14.86
N ARG A 83 9.26 28.67 -14.14
CA ARG A 83 8.35 27.55 -14.33
C ARG A 83 6.89 27.98 -14.23
N LEU A 84 6.49 28.65 -13.14
CA LEU A 84 5.10 29.10 -12.92
C LEU A 84 4.62 30.07 -14.02
N PHE A 85 5.53 30.89 -14.56
CA PHE A 85 5.23 31.76 -15.67
C PHE A 85 4.91 30.99 -16.95
N TRP A 86 5.73 29.98 -17.29
CA TRP A 86 5.56 29.19 -18.51
C TRP A 86 4.38 28.24 -18.42
N GLU A 87 4.12 27.61 -17.28
CA GLU A 87 2.97 26.72 -17.05
C GLU A 87 1.61 27.41 -17.29
N LYS A 88 1.54 28.71 -17.17
CA LYS A 88 0.33 29.49 -17.51
C LYS A 88 0.17 29.78 -19.01
N ARG A 89 1.18 29.57 -19.82
CA ARG A 89 1.23 29.94 -21.25
C ARG A 89 1.32 28.75 -22.17
N CYS A 90 2.07 27.74 -21.80
CA CYS A 90 2.27 26.57 -22.62
C CYS A 90 2.52 25.32 -21.78
N LYS A 91 2.55 24.17 -22.39
CA LYS A 91 2.94 22.93 -21.76
C LYS A 91 4.44 22.94 -21.49
N THR A 92 4.81 22.74 -20.22
CA THR A 92 6.21 22.57 -19.81
C THR A 92 6.59 21.09 -19.74
N TYR A 93 7.87 20.84 -19.82
CA TYR A 93 8.43 19.49 -19.80
C TYR A 93 9.52 19.40 -18.74
N GLU A 94 9.41 18.38 -17.85
CA GLU A 94 10.33 18.14 -16.74
C GLU A 94 10.59 19.37 -15.84
N ALA A 95 9.68 20.33 -15.83
CA ALA A 95 9.83 21.58 -15.09
C ALA A 95 9.57 21.43 -13.58
N ASP A 96 8.92 20.36 -13.14
CA ASP A 96 8.71 19.98 -11.74
C ASP A 96 9.99 19.44 -11.07
N MET A 97 11.00 19.02 -11.85
CA MET A 97 12.24 18.43 -11.35
C MET A 97 13.07 19.44 -10.54
N ARG A 98 13.22 19.20 -9.24
CA ARG A 98 14.12 19.98 -8.38
C ARG A 98 15.58 19.68 -8.71
N ALA A 99 16.49 20.62 -8.42
CA ALA A 99 17.91 20.49 -8.76
C ALA A 99 18.57 19.23 -8.19
N HIS A 100 18.26 18.84 -6.95
CA HIS A 100 18.85 17.65 -6.35
C HIS A 100 18.37 16.36 -7.02
N LYS A 101 17.10 16.28 -7.45
CA LYS A 101 16.58 15.14 -8.22
C LYS A 101 17.24 15.07 -9.60
N ARG A 102 17.29 16.21 -10.29
CA ARG A 102 17.94 16.33 -11.60
C ARG A 102 19.43 15.97 -11.54
N PHE A 103 20.12 16.43 -10.49
CA PHE A 103 21.52 16.10 -10.26
C PHE A 103 21.75 14.59 -10.13
N LEU A 104 20.92 13.88 -9.35
CA LEU A 104 21.03 12.42 -9.23
C LEU A 104 20.76 11.69 -10.56
N MET A 105 19.82 12.20 -11.36
CA MET A 105 19.55 11.63 -12.70
C MET A 105 20.68 11.87 -13.69
N ASP A 106 21.31 13.04 -13.62
CA ASP A 106 22.34 13.45 -14.57
C ASP A 106 23.74 12.99 -14.16
N SER A 107 23.93 12.61 -12.90
CA SER A 107 25.21 12.12 -12.38
C SER A 107 25.33 10.60 -12.52
N ASN A 108 26.55 10.14 -12.72
CA ASN A 108 26.91 8.71 -12.71
C ASN A 108 27.51 8.30 -11.35
N PHE A 109 27.21 9.00 -10.27
CA PHE A 109 27.66 8.62 -8.94
C PHE A 109 27.08 7.27 -8.55
N PRO A 110 27.90 6.28 -8.15
CA PRO A 110 27.40 5.04 -7.63
C PRO A 110 26.64 5.30 -6.30
N LEU A 111 25.55 4.60 -6.10
CA LEU A 111 24.79 4.61 -4.85
C LEU A 111 24.92 3.24 -4.20
N HIS A 112 25.44 3.24 -2.97
CA HIS A 112 25.55 2.06 -2.10
C HIS A 112 24.75 2.32 -0.83
N ASN A 113 23.45 2.55 -0.98
CA ASN A 113 22.57 2.94 0.11
C ASN A 113 22.44 1.84 1.19
N GLU A 114 22.73 0.58 0.87
CA GLU A 114 22.78 -0.55 1.81
C GLU A 114 23.92 -0.43 2.85
N GLU A 115 24.92 0.37 2.57
CA GLU A 115 26.03 0.64 3.48
C GLU A 115 25.77 1.85 4.41
N ILE A 116 24.61 2.54 4.25
CA ILE A 116 24.30 3.73 5.04
C ILE A 116 23.96 3.32 6.49
N PRO A 117 24.73 3.78 7.51
CA PRO A 117 24.40 3.52 8.91
C PRO A 117 23.03 4.12 9.28
N TYR A 118 22.25 3.36 10.06
CA TYR A 118 20.92 3.81 10.51
C TYR A 118 20.76 3.72 12.03
N LEU A 119 19.84 4.55 12.54
CA LEU A 119 19.52 4.70 13.95
C LEU A 119 18.00 4.68 14.15
N PHE A 120 17.52 3.87 15.08
CA PHE A 120 16.14 3.94 15.57
C PHE A 120 16.09 4.82 16.81
N PHE A 121 14.98 5.58 16.96
CA PHE A 121 14.79 6.47 18.09
C PHE A 121 13.33 6.49 18.55
N ASP A 122 13.12 6.94 19.78
CA ASP A 122 11.81 7.18 20.38
C ASP A 122 11.93 8.30 21.41
N ILE A 123 10.94 9.21 21.50
CA ILE A 123 10.92 10.28 22.48
C ILE A 123 9.78 10.11 23.48
N GLU A 124 10.04 10.45 24.74
CA GLU A 124 8.98 10.62 25.74
C GLU A 124 8.83 12.10 26.10
N THR A 125 7.59 12.54 26.25
CA THR A 125 7.24 13.95 26.38
C THR A 125 6.44 14.20 27.65
N ASP A 126 6.47 15.45 28.14
CA ASP A 126 5.62 15.89 29.24
C ASP A 126 4.14 15.80 28.83
N ASP A 127 3.43 14.89 29.47
CA ASP A 127 2.02 14.57 29.21
C ASP A 127 1.02 15.25 30.17
N ARG A 128 1.50 16.24 30.96
CA ARG A 128 0.63 17.08 31.81
C ARG A 128 -0.27 18.01 31.00
N LYS A 129 0.06 18.30 29.76
CA LYS A 129 -0.66 19.19 28.85
C LYS A 129 -1.18 18.44 27.64
N ASN A 130 -2.38 18.77 27.18
CA ASN A 130 -2.94 18.20 25.98
C ASN A 130 -2.16 18.60 24.74
N LEU A 131 -1.87 17.63 23.87
CA LEU A 131 -1.24 17.86 22.59
C LEU A 131 -2.24 18.39 21.56
N ARG A 132 -1.78 19.31 20.71
CA ARG A 132 -2.55 19.84 19.57
C ARG A 132 -2.04 19.23 18.27
N LYS A 133 -2.83 19.33 17.20
CA LYS A 133 -2.40 18.90 15.87
C LYS A 133 -2.58 20.03 14.87
N ASP A 134 -1.70 20.08 13.88
CA ASP A 134 -1.86 20.95 12.72
C ASP A 134 -2.88 20.37 11.70
N ASP A 135 -3.17 21.14 10.63
CA ASP A 135 -4.10 20.71 9.55
C ASP A 135 -3.64 19.43 8.81
N ARG A 136 -2.39 19.01 8.96
CA ARG A 136 -1.81 17.80 8.38
C ARG A 136 -1.82 16.62 9.35
N GLY A 137 -2.30 16.84 10.59
CA GLY A 137 -2.35 15.83 11.65
C GLY A 137 -1.01 15.61 12.35
N ASN A 138 -0.02 16.50 12.18
CA ASN A 138 1.22 16.46 12.94
C ASN A 138 1.00 16.98 14.36
N VAL A 139 1.60 16.30 15.35
CA VAL A 139 1.47 16.69 16.75
C VAL A 139 2.26 17.96 17.02
N LEU A 140 1.56 18.97 17.55
CA LEU A 140 2.13 20.23 18.02
C LEU A 140 2.13 20.24 19.55
N PRO A 141 3.30 20.30 20.21
CA PRO A 141 3.37 20.35 21.66
C PRO A 141 2.82 21.68 22.20
N HIS A 142 2.36 21.66 23.44
CA HIS A 142 2.17 22.87 24.20
C HIS A 142 3.54 23.54 24.46
N LYS A 143 3.62 24.89 24.54
CA LYS A 143 4.89 25.58 24.78
C LYS A 143 5.68 25.01 25.97
N ASP A 144 4.97 24.63 27.03
CA ASP A 144 5.55 24.11 28.27
C ASP A 144 5.73 22.59 28.31
N ALA A 145 5.26 21.86 27.29
CA ALA A 145 5.43 20.42 27.21
C ALA A 145 6.80 20.09 26.62
N ARG A 146 7.74 19.71 27.48
CA ARG A 146 9.15 19.42 27.11
C ARG A 146 9.31 17.99 26.64
N ILE A 147 10.40 17.75 25.91
CA ILE A 147 10.92 16.40 25.72
C ILE A 147 11.60 15.98 27.03
N LEU A 148 11.16 14.87 27.61
CA LEU A 148 11.70 14.34 28.87
C LEU A 148 12.87 13.40 28.65
N SER A 149 12.80 12.58 27.59
CA SER A 149 13.90 11.70 27.19
C SER A 149 13.84 11.37 25.70
N CYS A 150 14.99 10.91 25.20
CA CYS A 150 15.12 10.31 23.88
C CYS A 150 16.02 9.08 23.98
N ALA A 151 15.47 7.93 23.65
CA ALA A 151 16.21 6.67 23.54
C ALA A 151 16.53 6.36 22.09
N MET A 152 17.70 5.83 21.83
CA MET A 152 18.15 5.51 20.47
C MET A 152 18.93 4.19 20.47
N VAL A 153 18.75 3.42 19.40
CA VAL A 153 19.46 2.15 19.18
C VAL A 153 19.91 2.10 17.73
N ASP A 154 21.20 1.91 17.51
CA ASP A 154 21.76 1.84 16.16
C ASP A 154 21.61 0.43 15.56
N TYR A 155 21.95 0.31 14.27
CA TYR A 155 21.92 -0.94 13.49
C TYR A 155 22.83 -2.05 14.05
N LYS A 156 23.79 -1.72 14.91
CA LYS A 156 24.68 -2.68 15.62
C LYS A 156 24.16 -3.08 16.99
N GLY A 157 23.07 -2.42 17.46
CA GLY A 157 22.51 -2.65 18.79
C GLY A 157 23.11 -1.77 19.88
N ASN A 158 23.96 -0.78 19.54
CA ASN A 158 24.48 0.18 20.53
C ASN A 158 23.32 1.09 21.01
N GLU A 159 23.22 1.26 22.32
CA GLU A 159 22.15 2.01 22.99
C GLU A 159 22.66 3.39 23.41
N PHE A 160 21.83 4.39 23.15
CA PHE A 160 22.06 5.78 23.57
C PHE A 160 20.80 6.28 24.27
N TYR A 161 20.97 6.97 25.39
CA TYR A 161 19.88 7.54 26.15
C TYR A 161 20.24 8.93 26.63
N TYR A 162 19.41 9.90 26.28
CA TYR A 162 19.51 11.27 26.74
C TYR A 162 18.23 11.66 27.46
N GLU A 163 18.36 12.38 28.58
CA GLU A 163 17.23 12.79 29.39
C GLU A 163 17.30 14.26 29.77
N LEU A 164 16.15 14.84 30.01
CA LEU A 164 15.99 16.13 30.62
C LEU A 164 16.51 16.05 32.06
N LYS A 165 17.52 16.82 32.40
CA LYS A 165 18.10 16.77 33.75
C LYS A 165 17.25 17.52 34.76
N GLU A 166 16.75 18.71 34.36
CA GLU A 166 15.89 19.60 35.14
C GLU A 166 14.72 20.10 34.30
N ASP A 167 13.56 20.36 34.92
CA ASP A 167 12.36 20.88 34.24
C ASP A 167 12.52 22.37 33.91
N ASN A 168 13.53 22.68 33.07
CA ASN A 168 13.79 24.03 32.61
C ASN A 168 14.22 24.07 31.13
N ALA A 169 14.29 25.27 30.55
CA ALA A 169 14.60 25.47 29.12
C ALA A 169 16.07 25.13 28.81
N GLU A 170 16.99 25.46 29.72
CA GLU A 170 18.43 25.25 29.52
C GLU A 170 18.76 23.74 29.38
N SER A 171 18.16 22.94 30.26
CA SER A 171 18.32 21.49 30.24
C SER A 171 17.72 20.87 28.96
N GLU A 172 16.62 21.39 28.47
CA GLU A 172 16.03 20.92 27.23
C GLU A 172 16.83 21.31 25.98
N ILE A 173 17.44 22.53 25.98
CA ILE A 173 18.35 22.94 24.90
C ILE A 173 19.54 21.96 24.80
N ILE A 174 20.12 21.59 25.93
CA ILE A 174 21.22 20.59 25.96
C ILE A 174 20.75 19.25 25.42
N LEU A 175 19.60 18.76 25.86
CA LEU A 175 19.00 17.51 25.37
C LEU A 175 18.79 17.52 23.85
N LEU A 176 18.21 18.59 23.32
CA LEU A 176 17.97 18.75 21.88
C LEU A 176 19.27 18.80 21.08
N GLN A 177 20.32 19.46 21.58
CA GLN A 177 21.64 19.49 20.94
C GLN A 177 22.30 18.11 20.94
N GLN A 178 22.16 17.32 22.02
CA GLN A 178 22.65 15.94 22.08
C GLN A 178 21.94 15.05 21.06
N ILE A 179 20.62 15.17 20.93
CA ILE A 179 19.83 14.44 19.93
C ILE A 179 20.31 14.77 18.52
N LEU A 180 20.42 16.07 18.17
CA LEU A 180 20.91 16.49 16.85
C LEU A 180 22.34 16.04 16.56
N SER A 181 23.23 16.12 17.58
CA SER A 181 24.61 15.65 17.46
C SER A 181 24.67 14.17 17.13
N LEU A 182 23.83 13.33 17.76
CA LEU A 182 23.79 11.89 17.44
C LEU A 182 23.15 11.64 16.07
N PHE A 183 22.03 12.27 15.73
CA PHE A 183 21.41 12.16 14.40
C PHE A 183 22.38 12.50 13.27
N SER A 184 23.28 13.46 13.49
CA SER A 184 24.29 13.84 12.50
C SER A 184 25.31 12.74 12.19
N LYS A 185 25.45 11.74 13.04
CA LYS A 185 26.40 10.61 12.87
C LYS A 185 25.80 9.45 12.08
N TYR A 186 24.53 9.55 11.66
CA TYR A 186 23.86 8.51 10.89
C TYR A 186 23.33 9.09 9.57
N GLY A 187 23.24 8.24 8.56
CA GLY A 187 22.70 8.62 7.25
C GLY A 187 21.19 8.41 7.16
N ILE A 188 20.66 7.48 7.98
CA ILE A 188 19.22 7.20 8.11
C ILE A 188 18.84 7.26 9.59
N ILE A 189 17.72 7.93 9.89
CA ILE A 189 17.05 7.89 11.18
C ILE A 189 15.62 7.39 11.01
N SER A 190 15.12 6.60 11.95
CA SER A 190 13.78 6.01 11.84
C SER A 190 13.14 5.85 13.21
N ALA A 191 11.81 6.00 13.31
CA ALA A 191 11.04 5.71 14.49
C ALA A 191 9.62 5.28 14.14
N TRP A 192 8.84 4.83 15.12
CA TRP A 192 7.48 4.34 14.90
C TRP A 192 6.48 5.49 14.87
N ASN A 193 5.80 5.73 13.75
CA ASN A 193 4.87 6.85 13.53
C ASN A 193 5.52 8.23 13.66
N SER A 194 6.81 8.31 13.44
CA SER A 194 7.64 9.48 13.70
C SER A 194 7.35 10.68 12.80
N LYS A 195 6.77 10.48 11.62
CA LYS A 195 6.34 11.59 10.76
C LYS A 195 5.22 12.43 11.38
N LYS A 196 4.37 11.81 12.20
CA LYS A 196 3.22 12.49 12.82
C LYS A 196 3.46 12.89 14.26
N PHE A 197 4.41 12.27 14.96
CA PHE A 197 4.67 12.53 16.37
C PHE A 197 6.09 13.03 16.61
N ASP A 198 7.09 12.18 16.60
CA ASP A 198 8.44 12.47 17.11
C ASP A 198 9.13 13.61 16.36
N MET A 199 9.19 13.54 15.03
CA MET A 199 9.91 14.53 14.22
C MET A 199 9.25 15.91 14.22
N PRO A 200 7.92 16.07 14.08
CA PRO A 200 7.27 17.36 14.28
C PRO A 200 7.47 17.90 15.68
N TYR A 201 7.44 17.04 16.70
CA TYR A 201 7.65 17.43 18.07
C TYR A 201 9.07 17.99 18.29
N ILE A 202 10.10 17.25 17.92
CA ILE A 202 11.50 17.67 17.98
C ILE A 202 11.69 19.01 17.23
N LYS A 203 11.20 19.12 15.99
CA LYS A 203 11.33 20.34 15.19
C LYS A 203 10.67 21.55 15.85
N ASN A 204 9.46 21.39 16.37
CA ASN A 204 8.76 22.48 17.07
C ASN A 204 9.51 22.94 18.33
N ARG A 205 10.17 22.01 19.06
CA ARG A 205 11.01 22.36 20.22
C ARG A 205 12.30 23.07 19.79
N LEU A 206 12.94 22.63 18.70
CA LEU A 206 14.10 23.29 18.10
C LEU A 206 13.78 24.71 17.61
N ASP A 207 12.63 24.88 16.94
CA ASP A 207 12.14 26.19 16.50
C ASP A 207 11.88 27.14 17.68
N LEU A 208 11.29 26.64 18.78
CA LEU A 208 11.02 27.43 19.99
C LEU A 208 12.28 28.02 20.59
N PHE A 209 13.41 27.30 20.54
CA PHE A 209 14.69 27.71 21.08
C PHE A 209 15.66 28.27 20.02
N HIS A 210 15.19 28.51 18.78
CA HIS A 210 16.00 28.99 17.67
C HIS A 210 17.27 28.16 17.41
N ILE A 211 17.23 26.85 17.65
CA ILE A 211 18.35 25.95 17.40
C ILE A 211 18.38 25.57 15.92
N ASN A 212 19.54 25.78 15.28
CA ASN A 212 19.71 25.37 13.88
C ASN A 212 19.72 23.86 13.76
N TYR A 213 18.84 23.33 12.88
CA TYR A 213 18.73 21.91 12.58
C TYR A 213 18.83 21.57 11.09
N ASP A 214 19.53 22.40 10.31
CA ASP A 214 19.73 22.17 8.87
C ASP A 214 20.31 20.79 8.56
N ILE A 215 21.01 20.18 9.52
CA ILE A 215 21.55 18.83 9.39
C ILE A 215 20.46 17.79 9.08
N LEU A 216 19.23 17.96 9.58
CA LEU A 216 18.11 17.04 9.35
C LEU A 216 17.68 17.02 7.86
N ASP A 217 17.96 18.07 7.11
CA ASP A 217 17.72 18.09 5.66
C ASP A 217 18.65 17.15 4.89
N TYR A 218 19.77 16.76 5.50
CA TYR A 218 20.80 15.89 4.92
C TYR A 218 20.84 14.48 5.56
N VAL A 219 19.84 14.14 6.39
CA VAL A 219 19.62 12.81 6.94
C VAL A 219 18.35 12.22 6.34
N ASN A 220 18.35 10.95 5.97
CA ASN A 220 17.14 10.28 5.49
C ASN A 220 16.25 9.92 6.69
N HIS A 221 15.13 10.61 6.86
CA HIS A 221 14.14 10.26 7.88
C HIS A 221 13.08 9.33 7.29
N LEU A 222 12.97 8.12 7.83
CA LEU A 222 11.99 7.10 7.45
C LEU A 222 11.04 6.83 8.63
N ASP A 223 9.73 6.85 8.39
CA ASP A 223 8.76 6.39 9.38
C ASP A 223 8.61 4.88 9.29
N TYR A 224 9.02 4.15 10.33
CA TYR A 224 9.04 2.69 10.28
C TYR A 224 7.64 2.07 10.21
N MET A 225 6.62 2.71 10.81
CA MET A 225 5.24 2.25 10.67
C MET A 225 4.73 2.39 9.22
N GLU A 226 5.13 3.44 8.49
CA GLU A 226 4.81 3.58 7.06
C GLU A 226 5.50 2.49 6.23
N LEU A 227 6.77 2.20 6.48
CA LEU A 227 7.49 1.10 5.82
C LEU A 227 6.83 -0.24 6.13
N PHE A 228 6.46 -0.48 7.38
CA PHE A 228 5.79 -1.70 7.80
C PHE A 228 4.44 -1.88 7.08
N LYS A 229 3.61 -0.84 7.02
CA LYS A 229 2.33 -0.86 6.28
C LYS A 229 2.52 -1.10 4.79
N LYS A 230 3.60 -0.59 4.22
CA LYS A 230 3.91 -0.71 2.79
C LYS A 230 4.38 -2.12 2.42
N TYR A 231 5.34 -2.66 3.15
CA TYR A 231 6.00 -3.92 2.79
C TYR A 231 5.33 -5.16 3.39
N ASP A 232 4.72 -5.05 4.57
CA ASP A 232 3.89 -6.09 5.15
C ASP A 232 2.41 -5.79 4.92
N ASN A 233 1.88 -6.16 3.75
CA ASN A 233 0.56 -5.78 3.25
C ASN A 233 -0.60 -6.55 3.91
N LYS A 234 -0.46 -7.03 5.15
CA LYS A 234 -1.52 -7.73 5.88
C LYS A 234 -2.54 -6.75 6.48
N SER A 235 -3.82 -7.10 6.42
CA SER A 235 -4.86 -6.35 7.13
C SER A 235 -4.78 -6.65 8.63
N ARG A 236 -4.68 -5.62 9.46
CA ARG A 236 -4.57 -5.73 10.93
C ARG A 236 -5.58 -4.83 11.63
N LYS A 237 -6.01 -5.22 12.82
CA LYS A 237 -6.86 -4.39 13.69
C LYS A 237 -6.10 -3.17 14.22
N SER A 238 -4.81 -3.32 14.53
CA SER A 238 -3.95 -2.25 15.04
C SER A 238 -2.57 -2.27 14.37
N PHE A 239 -1.97 -1.08 14.22
CA PHE A 239 -0.58 -0.88 13.82
C PHE A 239 0.22 -0.17 14.93
N SER A 240 -0.22 -0.26 16.19
CA SER A 240 0.62 0.19 17.32
C SER A 240 1.88 -0.66 17.44
N LEU A 241 2.97 -0.09 17.93
CA LEU A 241 4.22 -0.81 18.11
C LEU A 241 4.02 -2.07 18.97
N ASN A 242 3.22 -1.96 20.06
CA ASN A 242 2.90 -3.11 20.90
C ASN A 242 2.17 -4.24 20.16
N ALA A 243 1.17 -3.91 19.33
CA ALA A 243 0.43 -4.92 18.57
C ALA A 243 1.34 -5.62 17.53
N ILE A 244 2.23 -4.88 16.88
CA ILE A 244 3.13 -5.42 15.88
C ILE A 244 4.29 -6.21 16.52
N SER A 245 4.87 -5.73 17.62
CA SER A 245 5.91 -6.48 18.34
C SER A 245 5.38 -7.80 18.89
N ASN A 246 4.16 -7.83 19.44
CA ASN A 246 3.52 -9.07 19.86
C ASN A 246 3.31 -10.05 18.69
N GLU A 247 2.87 -9.55 17.53
CA GLU A 247 2.64 -10.41 16.36
C GLU A 247 3.94 -10.94 15.76
N VAL A 248 4.97 -10.09 15.65
CA VAL A 248 6.21 -10.41 14.92
C VAL A 248 7.26 -11.04 15.80
N LEU A 249 7.41 -10.55 17.03
CA LEU A 249 8.49 -10.93 17.94
C LEU A 249 8.01 -11.81 19.10
N HIS A 250 6.70 -11.89 19.34
CA HIS A 250 6.10 -12.43 20.57
C HIS A 250 6.60 -11.70 21.83
N GLU A 251 6.92 -10.41 21.69
CA GLU A 251 7.36 -9.52 22.77
C GLU A 251 6.40 -8.34 22.92
N SER A 252 6.15 -7.93 24.17
CA SER A 252 5.34 -6.76 24.51
C SER A 252 6.20 -5.56 24.88
N LYS A 253 5.62 -4.36 24.78
CA LYS A 253 6.16 -3.18 25.47
C LYS A 253 6.20 -3.41 26.99
N ILE A 254 7.07 -2.68 27.66
CA ILE A 254 7.02 -2.56 29.12
C ILE A 254 5.77 -1.75 29.47
N ASP A 255 5.05 -2.18 30.52
CA ASP A 255 3.86 -1.45 30.98
C ASP A 255 4.28 -0.09 31.56
N GLN A 256 3.71 0.97 31.01
CA GLN A 256 3.89 2.34 31.44
C GLN A 256 2.57 3.10 31.27
N GLU A 257 2.05 3.62 32.36
CA GLU A 257 0.88 4.50 32.31
C GLU A 257 1.21 5.79 31.57
N LYS A 258 0.29 6.26 30.72
CA LYS A 258 0.42 7.48 29.92
C LYS A 258 -0.81 8.37 30.07
N GLY A 259 -0.58 9.66 29.85
CA GLY A 259 -1.60 10.70 29.97
C GLY A 259 -1.78 11.24 31.38
N ASN A 260 -2.39 12.39 31.50
CA ASN A 260 -2.65 13.09 32.77
C ASN A 260 -1.40 13.28 33.64
N GLY A 261 -0.21 13.41 33.05
CA GLY A 261 1.04 13.63 33.76
C GLY A 261 1.77 12.36 34.24
N LYS A 262 1.33 11.16 33.88
CA LYS A 262 1.94 9.90 34.33
C LYS A 262 3.37 9.71 33.84
N ILE A 263 3.68 10.06 32.58
CA ILE A 263 5.06 10.02 32.05
C ILE A 263 5.92 11.04 32.80
N TYR A 264 5.41 12.24 33.04
CA TYR A 264 6.12 13.25 33.80
C TYR A 264 6.39 12.81 35.26
N GLU A 265 5.42 12.17 35.93
CA GLU A 265 5.59 11.60 37.29
C GLU A 265 6.68 10.53 37.28
N THR A 266 6.70 9.64 36.29
CA THR A 266 7.75 8.60 36.14
C THR A 266 9.12 9.24 35.92
N TRP A 267 9.22 10.25 35.01
CA TRP A 267 10.47 11.00 34.80
C TRP A 267 10.98 11.64 36.11
N LYS A 268 10.09 12.15 36.94
CA LYS A 268 10.46 12.83 38.19
C LYS A 268 10.86 11.85 39.30
N ASN A 269 10.17 10.74 39.42
CA ASN A 269 10.26 9.84 40.59
C ASN A 269 11.02 8.53 40.29
N ASP A 270 11.03 8.03 39.05
CA ASP A 270 11.70 6.78 38.63
C ASP A 270 12.29 6.88 37.23
N LYS A 271 13.41 7.60 37.13
CA LYS A 271 14.10 7.80 35.84
C LYS A 271 14.60 6.49 35.21
N GLU A 272 14.94 5.49 35.98
CA GLU A 272 15.40 4.19 35.48
C GLU A 272 14.24 3.39 34.85
N GLN A 273 13.04 3.50 35.39
CA GLN A 273 11.85 2.92 34.73
C GLN A 273 11.60 3.59 33.38
N LEU A 274 11.59 4.92 33.32
CA LEU A 274 11.39 5.65 32.06
C LEU A 274 12.47 5.31 31.03
N LYS A 275 13.74 5.22 31.47
CA LYS A 275 14.86 4.82 30.61
C LYS A 275 14.66 3.43 30.02
N ARG A 276 14.35 2.43 30.84
CA ARG A 276 14.09 1.05 30.40
C ARG A 276 12.92 0.99 29.41
N TYR A 277 11.85 1.71 29.72
CA TYR A 277 10.67 1.79 28.87
C TYR A 277 11.01 2.40 27.50
N ASN A 278 11.62 3.59 27.46
CA ASN A 278 11.93 4.32 26.23
C ASN A 278 12.99 3.57 25.37
N ILE A 279 14.03 2.95 25.98
CA ILE A 279 15.01 2.11 25.27
C ILE A 279 14.33 0.87 24.65
N GLN A 280 13.39 0.23 25.38
CA GLN A 280 12.68 -0.94 24.87
C GLN A 280 11.90 -0.63 23.60
N ASP A 281 11.26 0.54 23.51
CA ASP A 281 10.52 0.93 22.33
C ASP A 281 11.44 1.02 21.08
N SER A 282 12.60 1.64 21.20
CA SER A 282 13.61 1.68 20.12
C SER A 282 14.18 0.30 19.78
N LYS A 283 14.42 -0.55 20.78
CA LYS A 283 14.88 -1.93 20.59
C LYS A 283 13.88 -2.80 19.84
N LEU A 284 12.58 -2.66 20.15
CA LEU A 284 11.53 -3.39 19.46
C LEU A 284 11.52 -3.07 17.95
N ILE A 285 11.73 -1.80 17.57
CA ILE A 285 11.81 -1.41 16.16
C ILE A 285 13.02 -2.06 15.49
N LEU A 286 14.20 -2.04 16.14
CA LEU A 286 15.40 -2.73 15.62
C LEU A 286 15.14 -4.23 15.43
N LYS A 287 14.58 -4.91 16.43
CA LYS A 287 14.27 -6.35 16.35
C LYS A 287 13.29 -6.67 15.22
N ILE A 288 12.26 -5.84 15.03
CA ILE A 288 11.33 -5.97 13.91
C ILE A 288 12.10 -5.81 12.58
N ASN A 289 13.00 -4.81 12.48
CA ASN A 289 13.80 -4.63 11.26
C ASN A 289 14.76 -5.78 11.01
N LEU A 290 15.40 -6.37 12.04
CA LEU A 290 16.27 -7.54 11.88
C LEU A 290 15.53 -8.75 11.29
N GLN A 291 14.22 -8.90 11.59
CA GLN A 291 13.39 -9.94 10.98
C GLN A 291 12.87 -9.57 9.58
N ARG A 292 12.48 -8.30 9.36
CA ARG A 292 11.76 -7.84 8.16
C ARG A 292 12.63 -7.13 7.13
N ALA A 293 13.74 -6.51 7.57
CA ALA A 293 14.72 -5.81 6.74
C ALA A 293 14.14 -4.70 5.84
N PHE A 294 13.15 -3.93 6.33
CA PHE A 294 12.47 -2.93 5.51
C PHE A 294 13.32 -1.69 5.22
N ILE A 295 14.29 -1.35 6.09
CA ILE A 295 15.30 -0.32 5.81
C ILE A 295 16.17 -0.78 4.63
N GLU A 296 16.68 -2.01 4.69
CA GLU A 296 17.55 -2.60 3.67
C GLU A 296 16.86 -2.71 2.32
N VAL A 297 15.58 -3.16 2.28
CA VAL A 297 14.78 -3.16 1.04
C VAL A 297 14.63 -1.74 0.48
N SER A 298 14.42 -0.73 1.34
CA SER A 298 14.31 0.66 0.87
C SER A 298 15.63 1.16 0.29
N CYS A 299 16.78 0.79 0.90
CA CYS A 299 18.10 1.10 0.39
C CYS A 299 18.39 0.45 -0.98
N LEU A 300 18.09 -0.84 -1.13
CA LEU A 300 18.24 -1.56 -2.39
C LEU A 300 17.36 -0.97 -3.50
N ARG A 301 16.11 -0.60 -3.19
CA ARG A 301 15.25 0.09 -4.14
C ARG A 301 15.79 1.46 -4.55
N ALA A 302 16.37 2.20 -3.60
CA ALA A 302 17.01 3.47 -3.89
C ALA A 302 18.21 3.30 -4.85
N ASN A 303 18.99 2.22 -4.72
CA ASN A 303 20.04 1.88 -5.67
C ASN A 303 19.48 1.58 -7.05
N ASN A 304 18.46 0.72 -7.16
CA ASN A 304 17.82 0.36 -8.42
C ASN A 304 17.30 1.61 -9.16
N ALA A 305 16.56 2.47 -8.45
CA ALA A 305 16.00 3.69 -9.02
C ALA A 305 17.00 4.85 -9.11
N HIS A 306 18.17 4.73 -8.48
CA HIS A 306 19.17 5.78 -8.35
C HIS A 306 18.61 7.07 -7.75
N CYS A 307 17.97 6.95 -6.62
CA CYS A 307 17.30 8.03 -5.89
C CYS A 307 17.67 8.02 -4.41
N HIS A 308 17.21 9.00 -3.64
CA HIS A 308 17.37 8.94 -2.19
C HIS A 308 16.47 7.89 -1.56
N VAL A 309 16.92 7.32 -0.43
CA VAL A 309 16.16 6.28 0.29
C VAL A 309 14.75 6.75 0.67
N VAL A 310 14.57 8.02 1.04
CA VAL A 310 13.25 8.60 1.35
C VAL A 310 12.29 8.61 0.16
N ASP A 311 12.78 8.65 -1.06
CA ASP A 311 11.95 8.67 -2.27
C ASP A 311 11.34 7.30 -2.56
N THR A 312 11.88 6.22 -2.00
CA THR A 312 11.35 4.85 -2.16
C THR A 312 10.11 4.59 -1.32
N VAL A 313 9.78 5.45 -0.34
CA VAL A 313 8.56 5.31 0.48
C VAL A 313 7.30 5.34 -0.39
N GLN A 314 7.27 6.14 -1.44
CA GLN A 314 6.20 6.14 -2.43
C GLN A 314 6.66 5.42 -3.70
N ASN A 315 5.89 4.41 -4.14
CA ASN A 315 6.23 3.62 -5.34
C ASN A 315 6.27 4.48 -6.61
N SER A 316 5.40 5.50 -6.71
CA SER A 316 5.39 6.43 -7.85
C SER A 316 6.70 7.20 -8.00
N HIS A 317 7.37 7.54 -6.89
CA HIS A 317 8.63 8.28 -6.97
C HIS A 317 9.78 7.41 -7.50
N SER A 318 9.99 6.18 -6.99
CA SER A 318 11.03 5.28 -7.52
C SER A 318 10.77 4.92 -8.99
N GLY A 319 9.51 4.68 -9.36
CA GLY A 319 9.11 4.44 -10.75
C GLY A 319 9.40 5.65 -11.66
N ASP A 320 9.18 6.88 -11.18
CA ASP A 320 9.48 8.10 -11.93
C ASP A 320 10.98 8.22 -12.24
N TYR A 321 11.87 7.95 -11.28
CA TYR A 321 13.31 7.97 -11.53
C TYR A 321 13.75 6.92 -12.56
N LEU A 322 13.24 5.69 -12.48
CA LEU A 322 13.54 4.61 -13.41
C LEU A 322 13.14 4.98 -14.84
N LEU A 323 11.91 5.44 -15.03
CA LEU A 323 11.36 5.77 -16.35
C LEU A 323 12.02 7.02 -16.92
N LEU A 324 12.14 8.13 -16.15
CA LEU A 324 12.73 9.37 -16.64
C LEU A 324 14.17 9.16 -17.10
N ARG A 325 14.95 8.37 -16.36
CA ARG A 325 16.34 8.09 -16.76
C ARG A 325 16.37 7.40 -18.12
N GLU A 326 15.54 6.38 -18.35
CA GLU A 326 15.55 5.67 -19.61
C GLU A 326 14.98 6.51 -20.75
N TYR A 327 13.92 7.31 -20.51
CA TYR A 327 13.44 8.29 -21.50
C TYR A 327 14.55 9.26 -21.91
N LYS A 328 15.28 9.78 -20.93
CA LYS A 328 16.43 10.66 -21.16
C LYS A 328 17.53 9.94 -21.99
N ASN A 329 17.88 8.69 -21.66
CA ASN A 329 18.87 7.89 -22.39
C ASN A 329 18.46 7.71 -23.86
N GLN A 330 17.16 7.64 -24.14
CA GLN A 330 16.59 7.55 -25.48
C GLN A 330 16.40 8.92 -26.17
N GLY A 331 16.80 10.03 -25.51
CA GLY A 331 16.64 11.38 -26.04
C GLY A 331 15.19 11.89 -26.06
N ILE A 332 14.30 11.28 -25.28
CA ILE A 332 12.87 11.62 -25.21
C ILE A 332 12.64 12.50 -23.98
N ILE A 333 12.01 13.65 -24.18
CA ILE A 333 11.71 14.64 -23.16
C ILE A 333 10.27 14.45 -22.68
N MET A 334 10.08 14.19 -21.40
CA MET A 334 8.78 13.87 -20.81
C MET A 334 8.03 15.12 -20.33
N PRO A 335 6.68 15.13 -20.36
CA PRO A 335 5.88 16.21 -19.78
C PRO A 335 6.23 16.44 -18.31
N SER A 336 5.98 17.64 -17.80
CA SER A 336 5.93 17.90 -16.36
C SER A 336 4.78 17.14 -15.70
N GLU A 337 4.84 16.93 -14.38
CA GLU A 337 3.68 16.42 -13.63
C GLU A 337 2.42 17.28 -13.90
N PRO A 338 1.24 16.64 -14.02
CA PRO A 338 0.02 17.34 -14.40
C PRO A 338 -0.44 18.33 -13.32
N LEU A 339 -1.02 19.44 -13.75
CA LEU A 339 -1.70 20.37 -12.87
C LEU A 339 -3.05 19.82 -12.38
N LYS A 340 -3.58 20.40 -11.31
CA LYS A 340 -4.81 19.94 -10.64
C LYS A 340 -6.00 19.80 -11.60
N ASP A 341 -6.18 20.76 -12.51
CA ASP A 341 -7.28 20.76 -13.48
C ASP A 341 -7.10 19.62 -14.52
N GLU A 342 -5.87 19.39 -14.96
CA GLU A 342 -5.54 18.28 -15.86
C GLU A 342 -5.82 16.92 -15.19
N ILE A 343 -5.49 16.77 -13.89
CA ILE A 343 -5.82 15.55 -13.13
C ILE A 343 -7.33 15.32 -13.08
N LEU A 344 -8.14 16.38 -12.90
CA LEU A 344 -9.60 16.27 -12.88
C LEU A 344 -10.14 15.82 -14.25
N GLU A 345 -9.62 16.38 -15.35
CA GLU A 345 -9.99 15.95 -16.71
C GLU A 345 -9.59 14.48 -16.99
N ARG A 346 -8.38 14.09 -16.61
CA ARG A 346 -7.92 12.69 -16.76
C ARG A 346 -8.84 11.70 -16.03
N ARG A 347 -9.30 12.05 -14.83
CA ARG A 347 -10.23 11.23 -14.02
C ARG A 347 -11.64 11.08 -14.64
N LYS A 348 -12.06 12.00 -15.54
CA LYS A 348 -13.33 11.90 -16.26
C LYS A 348 -13.37 10.73 -17.26
N LYS A 349 -12.21 10.26 -17.74
CA LYS A 349 -12.12 9.05 -18.60
C LYS A 349 -12.59 7.76 -17.92
N GLY A 350 -12.79 7.80 -16.60
CA GLY A 350 -13.24 6.66 -15.82
C GLY A 350 -12.10 5.75 -15.34
N LYS A 351 -12.48 4.70 -14.62
CA LYS A 351 -11.51 3.72 -14.10
C LYS A 351 -11.06 2.77 -15.20
N ILE A 352 -9.76 2.45 -15.19
CA ILE A 352 -9.18 1.38 -16.01
C ILE A 352 -9.63 0.04 -15.43
N GLY A 353 -10.00 -0.91 -16.27
CA GLY A 353 -10.36 -2.27 -15.86
C GLY A 353 -9.18 -2.98 -15.21
N GLY A 354 -9.41 -3.74 -14.13
CA GLY A 354 -8.39 -4.56 -13.50
C GLY A 354 -8.14 -5.89 -14.22
N GLY A 355 -7.33 -6.77 -13.58
CA GLY A 355 -7.10 -8.15 -14.05
C GLY A 355 -8.38 -9.02 -13.99
N HIS A 356 -8.32 -10.18 -14.64
CA HIS A 356 -9.45 -11.10 -14.69
C HIS A 356 -9.58 -11.90 -13.40
N THR A 357 -10.68 -11.72 -12.67
CA THR A 357 -10.98 -12.55 -11.51
C THR A 357 -12.34 -13.21 -11.71
N THR A 358 -12.40 -14.52 -11.61
CA THR A 358 -13.63 -15.27 -11.84
C THR A 358 -13.78 -16.42 -10.85
N CYS A 359 -15.03 -16.78 -10.54
CA CYS A 359 -15.43 -17.99 -9.85
C CYS A 359 -16.51 -18.65 -10.71
N LYS A 360 -16.11 -19.61 -11.53
CA LYS A 360 -17.04 -20.33 -12.43
C LYS A 360 -17.76 -21.44 -11.69
N LYS A 361 -17.09 -22.09 -10.74
CA LYS A 361 -17.58 -23.25 -10.00
C LYS A 361 -17.33 -23.08 -8.50
N PRO A 362 -18.22 -22.37 -7.77
CA PRO A 362 -18.15 -22.33 -6.32
C PRO A 362 -18.43 -23.71 -5.72
N GLY A 363 -17.85 -24.00 -4.54
CA GLY A 363 -18.02 -25.27 -3.84
C GLY A 363 -16.74 -25.78 -3.18
N PHE A 364 -16.81 -27.04 -2.70
CA PHE A 364 -15.66 -27.74 -2.13
C PHE A 364 -15.02 -28.63 -3.20
N TRP A 365 -13.70 -28.55 -3.32
CA TRP A 365 -12.92 -29.21 -4.36
C TRP A 365 -11.65 -29.84 -3.80
N LYS A 366 -11.19 -30.93 -4.42
CA LYS A 366 -9.94 -31.63 -4.06
C LYS A 366 -8.96 -31.61 -5.24
N ASN A 367 -7.67 -31.78 -4.93
CA ASN A 367 -6.59 -31.89 -5.92
C ASN A 367 -6.58 -30.72 -6.93
N VAL A 368 -6.77 -29.49 -6.41
CA VAL A 368 -6.84 -28.30 -7.24
C VAL A 368 -5.43 -27.82 -7.58
N LYS A 369 -5.11 -27.77 -8.86
CA LYS A 369 -3.82 -27.31 -9.38
C LYS A 369 -3.91 -25.85 -9.82
N ILE A 370 -2.83 -25.11 -9.56
CA ILE A 370 -2.74 -23.68 -9.80
C ILE A 370 -1.65 -23.44 -10.85
N TRP A 371 -2.03 -22.79 -11.93
CA TRP A 371 -1.11 -22.15 -12.88
C TRP A 371 -1.19 -20.65 -12.70
N ASP A 372 -0.06 -19.98 -12.83
CA ASP A 372 0.07 -18.54 -12.62
C ASP A 372 1.00 -17.92 -13.68
N PHE A 373 0.69 -16.69 -14.10
CA PHE A 373 1.56 -15.98 -15.03
C PHE A 373 2.80 -15.44 -14.30
N LYS A 374 3.97 -15.81 -14.79
CA LYS A 374 5.22 -15.23 -14.32
C LYS A 374 5.29 -13.75 -14.68
N SER A 375 5.01 -12.87 -13.70
CA SER A 375 5.03 -11.41 -13.89
C SER A 375 4.12 -10.93 -15.04
N GLU A 376 2.82 -11.21 -14.99
CA GLU A 376 1.85 -11.00 -16.09
C GLU A 376 1.96 -9.64 -16.77
N TYR A 377 1.78 -8.53 -16.07
CA TYR A 377 1.82 -7.19 -16.67
C TYR A 377 3.19 -6.83 -17.27
N PRO A 378 4.33 -7.06 -16.60
CA PRO A 378 5.64 -6.99 -17.19
C PRO A 378 5.79 -7.79 -18.50
N SER A 379 5.34 -9.02 -18.51
CA SER A 379 5.43 -9.91 -19.68
C SER A 379 4.57 -9.41 -20.84
N VAL A 380 3.34 -8.95 -20.56
CA VAL A 380 2.46 -8.31 -21.56
C VAL A 380 3.08 -7.05 -22.14
N ILE A 381 3.61 -6.16 -21.28
CA ILE A 381 4.27 -4.91 -21.72
C ILE A 381 5.40 -5.22 -22.69
N THR A 382 6.24 -6.19 -22.35
CA THR A 382 7.40 -6.54 -23.18
C THR A 382 7.01 -7.28 -24.44
N THR A 383 6.06 -8.23 -24.34
CA THR A 383 5.60 -9.01 -25.50
C THR A 383 5.00 -8.12 -26.58
N PHE A 384 4.18 -7.17 -26.20
CA PHE A 384 3.47 -6.29 -27.17
C PHE A 384 4.14 -4.93 -27.38
N ASN A 385 5.36 -4.73 -26.85
CA ASN A 385 6.13 -3.49 -26.98
C ASN A 385 5.36 -2.23 -26.55
N ILE A 386 4.63 -2.32 -25.44
CA ILE A 386 3.71 -1.27 -24.97
C ILE A 386 4.48 -0.10 -24.36
N SER A 387 4.50 1.05 -25.04
CA SER A 387 5.16 2.28 -24.60
C SER A 387 4.56 3.50 -25.31
N HIS A 388 4.75 4.71 -24.77
CA HIS A 388 4.19 5.94 -25.32
C HIS A 388 4.69 6.22 -26.73
N GLU A 389 5.99 6.06 -26.96
CA GLU A 389 6.65 6.36 -28.25
C GLU A 389 6.46 5.27 -29.29
N THR A 390 6.03 4.09 -28.90
CA THR A 390 5.69 3.00 -29.83
C THR A 390 4.20 2.94 -30.14
N TYR A 391 3.35 3.59 -29.35
CA TYR A 391 1.90 3.63 -29.57
C TYR A 391 1.53 4.32 -30.88
N VAL A 392 0.68 3.66 -31.69
CA VAL A 392 0.20 4.15 -33.00
C VAL A 392 -1.26 4.56 -32.92
N GLY A 393 -2.10 3.74 -32.29
CA GLY A 393 -3.54 4.02 -32.19
C GLY A 393 -4.37 2.90 -31.58
N THR A 394 -5.66 3.16 -31.43
CA THR A 394 -6.66 2.23 -30.91
C THR A 394 -7.61 1.80 -32.01
N ILE A 395 -7.88 0.49 -32.11
CA ILE A 395 -8.76 -0.11 -33.10
C ILE A 395 -10.15 -0.30 -32.48
N TYR A 396 -11.08 0.63 -32.73
CA TYR A 396 -12.44 0.58 -32.16
C TYR A 396 -13.36 -0.37 -32.90
N ASP A 397 -13.11 -0.65 -34.19
CA ASP A 397 -13.81 -1.64 -34.99
C ASP A 397 -12.90 -2.87 -35.18
N GLU A 398 -13.33 -4.02 -34.68
CA GLU A 398 -12.57 -5.26 -34.77
C GLU A 398 -12.27 -5.71 -36.21
N ASN A 399 -13.11 -5.33 -37.19
CA ASN A 399 -12.91 -5.67 -38.59
C ASN A 399 -11.62 -5.06 -39.18
N ASN A 400 -11.15 -3.95 -38.59
CA ASN A 400 -9.93 -3.25 -39.05
C ASN A 400 -8.66 -3.83 -38.44
N ILE A 401 -8.74 -4.81 -37.52
CA ILE A 401 -7.56 -5.43 -36.90
C ILE A 401 -6.60 -5.98 -37.97
N LYS A 402 -7.14 -6.61 -39.02
CA LYS A 402 -6.36 -7.24 -40.08
C LYS A 402 -5.43 -6.28 -40.82
N GLU A 403 -5.76 -5.00 -40.90
CA GLU A 403 -4.97 -3.96 -41.57
C GLU A 403 -3.63 -3.71 -40.84
N TYR A 404 -3.57 -4.01 -39.54
CA TYR A 404 -2.41 -3.77 -38.70
C TYR A 404 -1.61 -5.05 -38.36
N LEU A 405 -2.07 -6.23 -38.79
CA LEU A 405 -1.32 -7.48 -38.63
C LEU A 405 -0.22 -7.56 -39.73
N THR A 406 0.85 -6.81 -39.55
CA THR A 406 1.98 -6.67 -40.47
C THR A 406 3.31 -6.82 -39.75
N ASP A 407 4.41 -6.85 -40.49
CA ASP A 407 5.77 -6.90 -39.92
C ASP A 407 6.17 -5.58 -39.24
N GLU A 408 5.50 -4.47 -39.48
CA GLU A 408 5.78 -3.16 -38.89
C GLU A 408 5.17 -3.00 -37.50
N TYR A 409 4.03 -3.65 -37.25
CA TYR A 409 3.25 -3.46 -36.03
C TYR A 409 3.05 -4.74 -35.22
N VAL A 410 2.90 -4.59 -33.93
CA VAL A 410 2.32 -5.57 -33.00
C VAL A 410 0.97 -5.06 -32.54
N VAL A 411 -0.02 -5.93 -32.51
CA VAL A 411 -1.38 -5.60 -32.08
C VAL A 411 -1.63 -6.27 -30.73
N THR A 412 -2.18 -5.52 -29.78
CA THR A 412 -2.59 -6.10 -28.49
C THR A 412 -3.91 -6.85 -28.63
N PRO A 413 -4.07 -8.04 -28.02
CA PRO A 413 -5.32 -8.77 -28.09
C PRO A 413 -6.48 -7.99 -27.45
N PRO A 414 -7.65 -7.89 -28.12
CA PRO A 414 -8.87 -7.32 -27.56
C PRO A 414 -9.52 -8.25 -26.53
N ASP A 415 -10.43 -7.72 -25.71
CA ASP A 415 -11.22 -8.50 -24.76
C ASP A 415 -12.73 -8.29 -25.00
N TYR A 416 -13.55 -9.35 -24.84
CA TYR A 416 -14.98 -9.39 -25.17
C TYR A 416 -15.87 -9.73 -23.96
N GLU A 417 -15.45 -9.43 -22.73
CA GLU A 417 -16.18 -9.93 -21.54
C GLU A 417 -17.63 -9.46 -21.46
N LYS A 418 -17.89 -8.16 -21.54
CA LYS A 418 -19.26 -7.57 -21.51
C LYS A 418 -19.52 -6.69 -22.74
N LYS A 419 -18.46 -6.17 -23.32
CA LYS A 419 -18.41 -5.34 -24.51
C LYS A 419 -17.04 -5.52 -25.15
N TYR A 420 -16.92 -5.10 -26.41
CA TYR A 420 -15.61 -5.04 -27.05
C TYR A 420 -14.70 -4.04 -26.37
N HIS A 421 -13.59 -4.53 -25.81
CA HIS A 421 -12.47 -3.72 -25.35
C HIS A 421 -11.43 -3.69 -26.46
N PRO A 422 -11.12 -2.51 -27.01
CA PRO A 422 -10.39 -2.41 -28.27
C PRO A 422 -8.95 -2.90 -28.18
N ALA A 423 -8.45 -3.42 -29.31
CA ALA A 423 -7.04 -3.67 -29.54
C ALA A 423 -6.27 -2.35 -29.72
N ARG A 424 -4.98 -2.34 -29.42
CA ARG A 424 -4.08 -1.20 -29.69
C ARG A 424 -2.91 -1.65 -30.52
N VAL A 425 -2.36 -0.71 -31.28
CA VAL A 425 -1.28 -0.94 -32.24
C VAL A 425 -0.01 -0.28 -31.73
N TYR A 426 1.09 -1.03 -31.74
CA TYR A 426 2.41 -0.55 -31.35
C TYR A 426 3.44 -0.87 -32.45
N ARG A 427 4.44 0.01 -32.64
CA ARG A 427 5.52 -0.22 -33.59
C ARG A 427 6.52 -1.25 -33.08
N LYS A 428 7.06 -2.09 -33.96
CA LYS A 428 8.13 -3.06 -33.68
C LYS A 428 9.53 -2.52 -33.98
N THR A 429 9.66 -1.47 -34.78
CA THR A 429 10.95 -0.97 -35.29
C THR A 429 11.96 -0.59 -34.22
N LYS A 430 11.50 -0.24 -33.03
CA LYS A 430 12.33 0.08 -31.87
C LYS A 430 11.67 -0.46 -30.60
N LYS A 431 12.48 -1.02 -29.71
CA LYS A 431 12.00 -1.40 -28.35
C LYS A 431 11.63 -0.15 -27.56
N GLY A 432 10.44 -0.14 -26.98
CA GLY A 432 9.93 0.97 -26.19
C GLY A 432 10.65 1.13 -24.86
N VAL A 433 10.60 2.35 -24.29
CA VAL A 433 11.24 2.69 -23.01
C VAL A 433 10.67 1.86 -21.86
N ILE A 434 9.34 1.75 -21.79
CA ILE A 434 8.68 0.97 -20.73
C ILE A 434 9.11 -0.49 -20.79
N PRO A 435 9.06 -1.20 -21.95
CA PRO A 435 9.62 -2.54 -22.12
C PRO A 435 11.09 -2.68 -21.72
N ILE A 436 11.95 -1.67 -22.02
CA ILE A 436 13.36 -1.71 -21.64
C ILE A 436 13.51 -1.72 -20.11
N VAL A 437 12.84 -0.81 -19.41
CA VAL A 437 12.89 -0.73 -17.95
C VAL A 437 12.32 -1.98 -17.29
N VAL A 438 11.18 -2.46 -17.77
CA VAL A 438 10.50 -3.64 -17.24
C VAL A 438 11.36 -4.90 -17.44
N ASP A 439 11.92 -5.10 -18.63
CA ASP A 439 12.82 -6.24 -18.91
C ASP A 439 14.08 -6.21 -18.02
N PHE A 440 14.66 -5.04 -17.83
CA PHE A 440 15.78 -4.89 -16.89
C PHE A 440 15.39 -5.41 -15.49
N LEU A 441 14.27 -4.91 -14.94
CA LEU A 441 13.82 -5.28 -13.60
C LEU A 441 13.49 -6.78 -13.47
N VAL A 442 12.83 -7.36 -14.48
CA VAL A 442 12.48 -8.79 -14.49
C VAL A 442 13.72 -9.67 -14.64
N ASN A 443 14.61 -9.34 -15.56
CA ASN A 443 15.83 -10.13 -15.81
C ASN A 443 16.77 -10.12 -14.60
N GLU A 444 16.98 -8.97 -13.96
CA GLU A 444 17.79 -8.90 -12.73
C GLU A 444 17.17 -9.72 -11.60
N ARG A 445 15.84 -9.62 -11.42
CA ARG A 445 15.13 -10.44 -10.45
C ARG A 445 15.29 -11.94 -10.72
N ASP A 446 15.22 -12.37 -11.97
CA ASP A 446 15.35 -13.79 -12.34
C ASP A 446 16.77 -14.31 -12.09
N LYS A 447 17.81 -13.53 -12.39
CA LYS A 447 19.20 -13.85 -12.03
C LYS A 447 19.36 -14.06 -10.53
N ILE A 448 18.75 -13.18 -9.71
CA ILE A 448 18.79 -13.28 -8.26
C ILE A 448 18.04 -14.53 -7.78
N LYS A 449 16.83 -14.78 -8.30
CA LYS A 449 16.06 -15.99 -7.97
C LYS A 449 16.81 -17.29 -8.32
N TYR A 450 17.58 -17.29 -9.41
CA TYR A 450 18.43 -18.43 -9.75
C TYR A 450 19.52 -18.65 -8.68
N ARG A 451 20.22 -17.58 -8.25
CA ARG A 451 21.21 -17.69 -7.16
C ARG A 451 20.58 -18.15 -5.84
N MET A 452 19.41 -17.61 -5.49
CA MET A 452 18.67 -18.02 -4.29
C MET A 452 18.41 -19.51 -4.22
N LYS A 453 18.04 -20.13 -5.35
CA LYS A 453 17.81 -21.61 -5.40
C LYS A 453 19.05 -22.41 -5.02
N ILE A 454 20.24 -21.88 -5.30
CA ILE A 454 21.51 -22.53 -4.97
C ILE A 454 21.78 -22.49 -3.46
N HIS A 455 21.38 -21.37 -2.78
CA HIS A 455 21.71 -21.15 -1.37
C HIS A 455 20.61 -21.55 -0.40
N GLN A 456 19.41 -21.94 -0.91
CA GLN A 456 18.18 -22.05 -0.13
C GLN A 456 18.11 -23.25 0.83
N HIS A 457 18.58 -24.40 0.38
CA HIS A 457 18.37 -25.67 1.10
C HIS A 457 19.69 -26.32 1.53
N GLU A 458 19.70 -26.82 2.77
CA GLU A 458 20.87 -27.55 3.31
C GLU A 458 21.13 -28.87 2.59
N LEU A 459 20.07 -29.51 2.11
CA LEU A 459 20.14 -30.76 1.35
C LEU A 459 19.69 -30.56 -0.10
N ASN A 460 20.36 -31.22 -1.03
CA ASN A 460 19.93 -31.35 -2.41
C ASN A 460 18.68 -32.25 -2.52
N LYS A 461 18.02 -32.29 -3.67
CA LYS A 461 16.84 -33.10 -3.91
C LYS A 461 17.09 -34.62 -3.76
N ASP A 462 18.32 -35.06 -3.92
CA ASP A 462 18.80 -36.42 -3.76
C ASP A 462 19.18 -36.78 -2.31
N GLY A 463 19.02 -35.81 -1.37
CA GLY A 463 19.37 -35.99 0.05
C GLY A 463 20.84 -35.75 0.39
N THR A 464 21.68 -35.42 -0.59
CA THR A 464 23.11 -35.09 -0.34
C THR A 464 23.25 -33.68 0.22
N LYS A 465 24.33 -33.40 0.96
CA LYS A 465 24.60 -32.08 1.54
C LYS A 465 24.87 -31.05 0.44
N ASN A 466 24.14 -29.95 0.44
CA ASN A 466 24.38 -28.83 -0.45
C ASN A 466 25.60 -28.00 0.03
N ILE A 467 26.72 -28.10 -0.65
CA ILE A 467 27.96 -27.38 -0.32
C ILE A 467 27.82 -25.86 -0.50
N ASN A 468 26.82 -25.40 -1.23
CA ASN A 468 26.55 -23.97 -1.48
C ASN A 468 25.48 -23.39 -0.54
N TYR A 469 24.93 -24.20 0.41
CA TYR A 469 23.95 -23.69 1.37
C TYR A 469 24.50 -22.54 2.19
N ASN A 470 23.82 -21.39 2.12
CA ASN A 470 24.21 -20.18 2.84
C ASN A 470 22.96 -19.36 3.18
N PRO A 471 22.43 -19.47 4.40
CA PRO A 471 21.20 -18.80 4.80
C PRO A 471 21.32 -17.26 4.82
N ASP A 472 22.50 -16.70 5.11
CA ASP A 472 22.70 -15.26 5.12
C ASP A 472 22.71 -14.70 3.71
N LEU A 473 23.37 -15.40 2.78
CA LEU A 473 23.39 -15.02 1.37
C LEU A 473 21.99 -15.18 0.74
N TYR A 474 21.30 -16.27 1.07
CA TYR A 474 19.90 -16.45 0.68
C TYR A 474 19.00 -15.31 1.16
N LYS A 475 19.13 -14.90 2.43
CA LYS A 475 18.38 -13.76 3.00
C LYS A 475 18.67 -12.47 2.24
N LYS A 476 19.95 -12.17 1.97
CA LYS A 476 20.35 -10.99 1.20
C LYS A 476 19.71 -11.00 -0.21
N GLU A 477 19.84 -12.10 -0.93
CA GLU A 477 19.28 -12.27 -2.27
C GLU A 477 17.75 -12.21 -2.27
N TYR A 478 17.09 -12.72 -1.23
CA TYR A 478 15.65 -12.57 -1.05
C TYR A 478 15.22 -11.10 -0.97
N LEU A 479 15.97 -10.26 -0.24
CA LEU A 479 15.69 -8.84 -0.14
C LEU A 479 15.93 -8.12 -1.49
N GLU A 480 17.00 -8.46 -2.18
CA GLU A 480 17.31 -7.93 -3.52
C GLU A 480 16.16 -8.24 -4.51
N GLN A 481 15.77 -9.53 -4.65
CA GLN A 481 14.67 -9.88 -5.56
C GLN A 481 13.34 -9.24 -5.18
N TYR A 482 13.09 -9.02 -3.87
CA TYR A 482 11.89 -8.37 -3.40
C TYR A 482 11.88 -6.87 -3.75
N ALA A 483 13.04 -6.21 -3.71
CA ALA A 483 13.19 -4.83 -4.17
C ALA A 483 12.84 -4.71 -5.66
N PHE A 484 13.43 -5.55 -6.53
CA PHE A 484 13.12 -5.59 -7.97
C PHE A 484 11.65 -5.90 -8.26
N LYS A 485 11.03 -6.85 -7.51
CA LYS A 485 9.60 -7.14 -7.63
C LYS A 485 8.73 -5.91 -7.35
N THR A 486 9.09 -5.16 -6.30
CA THR A 486 8.32 -3.99 -5.88
C THR A 486 8.45 -2.85 -6.90
N ASP A 487 9.65 -2.63 -7.45
CA ASP A 487 9.90 -1.63 -8.47
C ASP A 487 9.20 -1.98 -9.78
N GLY A 488 9.25 -3.25 -10.23
CA GLY A 488 8.53 -3.72 -11.42
C GLY A 488 7.02 -3.49 -11.33
N ASN A 489 6.42 -3.80 -10.17
CA ASN A 489 4.98 -3.58 -9.95
C ASN A 489 4.61 -2.08 -9.91
N SER A 490 5.57 -1.18 -9.66
CA SER A 490 5.32 0.27 -9.63
C SER A 490 5.13 0.89 -11.01
N ILE A 491 5.70 0.28 -12.07
CA ILE A 491 5.69 0.82 -13.44
C ILE A 491 4.25 0.91 -13.98
N TYR A 492 3.46 -0.18 -13.88
CA TYR A 492 2.06 -0.13 -14.29
C TYR A 492 1.28 0.94 -13.52
N GLY A 493 1.51 1.04 -12.20
CA GLY A 493 0.87 2.07 -11.37
C GLY A 493 1.19 3.49 -11.83
N ALA A 494 2.42 3.75 -12.28
CA ALA A 494 2.81 5.06 -12.82
C ALA A 494 2.06 5.39 -14.13
N ILE A 495 1.78 4.41 -14.99
CA ILE A 495 1.05 4.61 -16.24
C ILE A 495 -0.46 4.79 -15.99
N ALA A 496 -1.01 4.14 -14.98
CA ALA A 496 -2.44 4.14 -14.66
C ALA A 496 -2.87 5.29 -13.74
N ASP A 497 -1.95 5.95 -13.03
CA ASP A 497 -2.27 7.03 -12.08
C ASP A 497 -2.43 8.38 -12.81
N ALA A 498 -3.63 8.97 -12.71
CA ALA A 498 -3.93 10.28 -13.29
C ALA A 498 -2.99 11.42 -12.79
N CYS A 499 -2.34 11.25 -11.64
CA CYS A 499 -1.38 12.21 -11.10
C CYS A 499 0.03 12.07 -11.70
N SER A 500 0.30 10.98 -12.42
CA SER A 500 1.62 10.71 -13.01
C SER A 500 1.82 11.43 -14.34
N ARG A 501 3.05 11.85 -14.65
CA ARG A 501 3.45 12.36 -15.98
C ARG A 501 3.30 11.31 -17.09
N TYR A 502 3.37 10.01 -16.73
CA TYR A 502 3.25 8.86 -17.64
C TYR A 502 1.82 8.41 -17.84
N TYR A 503 0.85 9.06 -17.22
CA TYR A 503 -0.55 8.65 -17.36
C TYR A 503 -0.97 8.66 -18.81
N ASP A 504 -1.35 7.47 -19.27
CA ASP A 504 -2.05 7.30 -20.55
C ASP A 504 -3.11 6.21 -20.38
N TRP A 505 -4.38 6.60 -20.55
CA TRP A 505 -5.50 5.69 -20.33
C TRP A 505 -5.50 4.55 -21.35
N GLU A 506 -5.15 4.82 -22.64
CA GLU A 506 -5.12 3.82 -23.71
C GLU A 506 -4.01 2.79 -23.46
N ILE A 507 -2.83 3.26 -23.05
CA ILE A 507 -1.68 2.39 -22.74
C ILE A 507 -1.99 1.53 -21.51
N ALA A 508 -2.50 2.13 -20.44
CA ALA A 508 -2.79 1.40 -19.21
C ALA A 508 -3.93 0.37 -19.39
N ASP A 509 -4.99 0.74 -20.15
CA ASP A 509 -6.08 -0.19 -20.46
C ASP A 509 -5.64 -1.31 -21.42
N SER A 510 -4.71 -1.03 -22.36
CA SER A 510 -4.17 -2.07 -23.25
C SER A 510 -3.45 -3.18 -22.47
N ILE A 511 -2.70 -2.84 -21.41
CA ILE A 511 -1.99 -3.82 -20.57
C ILE A 511 -2.99 -4.77 -19.91
N THR A 512 -4.00 -4.22 -19.24
CA THR A 512 -4.96 -5.05 -18.50
C THR A 512 -5.92 -5.79 -19.43
N THR A 513 -6.28 -5.20 -20.56
CA THR A 513 -7.10 -5.85 -21.60
C THR A 513 -6.38 -7.06 -22.19
N SER A 514 -5.11 -6.89 -22.57
CA SER A 514 -4.28 -7.98 -23.12
C SER A 514 -4.05 -9.10 -22.09
N ALA A 515 -3.78 -8.75 -20.84
CA ALA A 515 -3.63 -9.70 -19.75
C ALA A 515 -4.91 -10.56 -19.59
N ARG A 516 -6.08 -9.91 -19.48
CA ARG A 516 -7.36 -10.63 -19.41
C ARG A 516 -7.64 -11.52 -20.61
N ALA A 517 -7.36 -11.03 -21.82
CA ALA A 517 -7.58 -11.80 -23.05
C ALA A 517 -6.67 -13.04 -23.10
N THR A 518 -5.40 -12.90 -22.74
CA THR A 518 -4.42 -13.99 -22.71
C THR A 518 -4.79 -15.04 -21.65
N LEU A 519 -5.16 -14.63 -20.45
CA LEU A 519 -5.60 -15.57 -19.41
C LEU A 519 -6.85 -16.34 -19.82
N LYS A 520 -7.83 -15.68 -20.43
CA LYS A 520 -9.04 -16.32 -20.96
C LYS A 520 -8.74 -17.30 -22.09
N TYR A 521 -7.72 -17.01 -22.90
CA TYR A 521 -7.25 -17.92 -23.93
C TYR A 521 -6.70 -19.23 -23.31
N CYS A 522 -5.88 -19.12 -22.24
CA CYS A 522 -5.43 -20.30 -21.50
C CYS A 522 -6.57 -21.08 -20.84
N TYR A 523 -7.60 -20.40 -20.29
CA TYR A 523 -8.79 -21.07 -19.76
C TYR A 523 -9.56 -21.87 -20.80
N LYS A 524 -9.77 -21.30 -21.99
CA LYS A 524 -10.45 -21.99 -23.08
C LYS A 524 -9.69 -23.24 -23.54
N ASP A 525 -8.36 -23.17 -23.56
CA ASP A 525 -7.53 -24.32 -23.94
C ASP A 525 -7.64 -25.45 -22.89
N LEU A 526 -7.56 -25.16 -21.60
CA LEU A 526 -7.78 -26.12 -20.53
C LEU A 526 -9.17 -26.77 -20.60
N GLU A 527 -10.20 -25.96 -20.84
CA GLU A 527 -11.57 -26.48 -20.99
C GLU A 527 -11.72 -27.35 -22.25
N ALA A 528 -11.04 -27.03 -23.35
CA ALA A 528 -11.01 -27.85 -24.57
C ALA A 528 -10.32 -29.21 -24.37
N LEU A 529 -9.31 -29.28 -23.49
CA LEU A 529 -8.69 -30.54 -23.07
C LEU A 529 -9.61 -31.37 -22.15
N GLY A 530 -10.72 -30.81 -21.68
CA GLY A 530 -11.67 -31.42 -20.75
C GLY A 530 -11.26 -31.26 -19.29
N CYS A 531 -10.34 -30.39 -18.97
CA CYS A 531 -10.03 -29.99 -17.60
C CYS A 531 -11.14 -29.13 -17.00
N LEU A 532 -11.35 -29.20 -15.69
CA LEU A 532 -12.36 -28.42 -15.00
C LEU A 532 -11.74 -27.13 -14.45
N VAL A 533 -11.97 -25.99 -15.12
CA VAL A 533 -11.55 -24.67 -14.65
C VAL A 533 -12.57 -24.15 -13.64
N LEU A 534 -12.18 -24.08 -12.36
CA LEU A 534 -13.03 -23.59 -11.25
C LEU A 534 -13.14 -22.05 -11.27
N GLY A 535 -12.08 -21.38 -11.69
CA GLY A 535 -11.93 -19.94 -11.72
C GLY A 535 -10.47 -19.51 -11.61
N GLY A 536 -10.22 -18.31 -11.14
CA GLY A 536 -8.86 -17.80 -10.89
C GLY A 536 -8.86 -16.40 -10.32
N ASP A 537 -7.68 -15.96 -9.89
CA ASP A 537 -7.49 -14.65 -9.27
C ASP A 537 -6.40 -13.85 -10.00
N THR A 538 -6.82 -12.89 -10.80
CA THR A 538 -6.02 -11.89 -11.53
C THR A 538 -5.16 -12.49 -12.66
N ASP A 539 -4.19 -13.30 -12.37
CA ASP A 539 -3.15 -13.87 -13.23
C ASP A 539 -3.04 -15.41 -13.12
N SER A 540 -3.95 -16.04 -12.37
CA SER A 540 -3.90 -17.49 -12.10
C SER A 540 -5.17 -18.23 -12.53
N THR A 541 -5.08 -19.56 -12.59
CA THR A 541 -6.23 -20.46 -12.70
C THR A 541 -6.23 -21.51 -11.59
N PHE A 542 -7.44 -21.85 -11.12
CA PHE A 542 -7.73 -22.97 -10.24
C PHE A 542 -8.39 -24.06 -11.07
N THR A 543 -7.69 -25.18 -11.25
CA THR A 543 -8.07 -26.19 -12.23
C THR A 543 -7.94 -27.60 -11.65
N ILE A 544 -8.89 -28.47 -11.97
CA ILE A 544 -8.77 -29.91 -11.80
C ILE A 544 -8.42 -30.51 -13.16
N ILE A 545 -7.25 -31.15 -13.24
CA ILE A 545 -6.77 -31.77 -14.48
C ILE A 545 -7.67 -33.00 -14.78
N LYS A 546 -8.00 -33.17 -16.06
CA LYS A 546 -8.65 -34.39 -16.54
C LYS A 546 -7.73 -35.61 -16.34
N GLU A 547 -8.30 -36.72 -15.94
CA GLU A 547 -7.58 -37.98 -15.85
C GLU A 547 -6.83 -38.34 -17.15
N GLY A 548 -5.59 -38.74 -17.02
CA GLY A 548 -4.71 -39.07 -18.15
C GLY A 548 -3.75 -37.96 -18.55
N TYR A 549 -3.89 -36.70 -17.99
CA TYR A 549 -2.93 -35.64 -18.20
C TYR A 549 -2.03 -35.46 -16.96
N THR A 550 -0.78 -35.11 -17.21
CA THR A 550 0.19 -34.71 -16.20
C THR A 550 0.35 -33.17 -16.15
N VAL A 551 0.89 -32.65 -15.06
CA VAL A 551 1.25 -31.22 -14.94
C VAL A 551 2.23 -30.81 -16.04
N GLN A 552 3.24 -31.65 -16.32
CA GLN A 552 4.25 -31.36 -17.33
C GLN A 552 3.65 -31.24 -18.73
N GLU A 553 2.72 -32.13 -19.11
CA GLU A 553 2.05 -32.02 -20.43
C GLU A 553 1.22 -30.74 -20.57
N ILE A 554 0.63 -30.27 -19.48
CA ILE A 554 -0.09 -28.99 -19.47
C ILE A 554 0.90 -27.80 -19.59
N ASP A 555 2.03 -27.84 -18.88
CA ASP A 555 3.08 -26.81 -18.97
C ASP A 555 3.65 -26.73 -20.40
N ASP A 556 4.00 -27.87 -21.00
CA ASP A 556 4.49 -27.95 -22.37
C ASP A 556 3.47 -27.41 -23.40
N ARG A 557 2.19 -27.70 -23.14
CA ARG A 557 1.11 -27.13 -23.96
C ARG A 557 1.01 -25.62 -23.85
N PHE A 558 1.11 -25.07 -22.62
CA PHE A 558 1.08 -23.62 -22.47
C PHE A 558 2.23 -22.91 -23.17
N VAL A 559 3.43 -23.48 -23.16
CA VAL A 559 4.55 -22.96 -23.96
C VAL A 559 4.16 -22.85 -25.44
N LYS A 560 3.53 -23.89 -25.98
CA LYS A 560 3.12 -23.94 -27.39
C LYS A 560 2.00 -22.95 -27.72
N ILE A 561 0.90 -22.97 -26.97
CA ILE A 561 -0.27 -22.10 -27.29
C ILE A 561 0.01 -20.63 -27.07
N LEU A 562 0.87 -20.27 -26.09
CA LEU A 562 1.25 -18.87 -25.89
C LEU A 562 2.19 -18.35 -26.99
N GLN A 563 3.00 -19.25 -27.60
CA GLN A 563 3.74 -18.89 -28.81
C GLN A 563 2.78 -18.66 -30.00
N GLU A 564 1.86 -19.60 -30.23
CA GLU A 564 0.82 -19.45 -31.27
C GLU A 564 -0.02 -18.17 -31.08
N TRP A 565 -0.36 -17.84 -29.81
CA TRP A 565 -1.09 -16.62 -29.46
C TRP A 565 -0.31 -15.35 -29.80
N THR A 566 0.98 -15.30 -29.43
CA THR A 566 1.81 -14.13 -29.71
C THR A 566 2.09 -13.96 -31.20
N ASP A 567 2.30 -15.06 -31.93
CA ASP A 567 2.49 -15.04 -33.39
C ASP A 567 1.22 -14.54 -34.12
N HIS A 568 0.02 -14.95 -33.66
CA HIS A 568 -1.25 -14.45 -34.18
C HIS A 568 -1.38 -12.92 -34.09
N TRP A 569 -0.86 -12.32 -33.02
CA TRP A 569 -0.87 -10.86 -32.81
C TRP A 569 0.39 -10.17 -33.35
N HIS A 570 1.18 -10.87 -34.18
CA HIS A 570 2.39 -10.38 -34.80
C HIS A 570 3.46 -9.89 -33.82
N SER A 571 3.55 -10.47 -32.62
CA SER A 571 4.65 -10.21 -31.70
C SER A 571 5.85 -11.12 -32.00
N ASN A 572 7.03 -10.52 -32.14
CA ASN A 572 8.30 -11.26 -32.34
C ASN A 572 9.04 -11.53 -31.03
N ASN A 573 8.44 -11.20 -29.87
CA ASN A 573 9.11 -11.24 -28.56
C ASN A 573 8.18 -11.81 -27.48
N ASN A 574 7.93 -13.13 -27.55
CA ASN A 574 7.12 -13.79 -26.53
C ASN A 574 7.85 -13.83 -25.17
N LYS A 575 7.27 -13.18 -24.16
CA LYS A 575 7.69 -13.21 -22.75
C LYS A 575 6.60 -13.75 -21.83
N LEU A 576 5.51 -14.22 -22.40
CA LEU A 576 4.40 -14.82 -21.63
C LEU A 576 4.80 -16.21 -21.17
N VAL A 577 4.76 -16.45 -19.88
CA VAL A 577 5.03 -17.75 -19.26
C VAL A 577 3.91 -18.05 -18.29
N PHE A 578 3.15 -19.09 -18.52
CA PHE A 578 2.08 -19.60 -17.67
C PHE A 578 2.52 -20.97 -17.18
N GLU A 579 2.93 -21.07 -15.90
CA GLU A 579 3.60 -22.24 -15.34
C GLU A 579 2.86 -22.75 -14.10
N PHE A 580 3.02 -24.03 -13.83
CA PHE A 580 2.52 -24.64 -12.60
C PHE A 580 3.18 -24.00 -11.37
N GLU A 581 2.36 -23.43 -10.47
CA GLU A 581 2.83 -22.82 -9.24
C GLU A 581 2.77 -23.78 -8.06
N LYS A 582 1.60 -24.38 -7.83
CA LYS A 582 1.34 -25.21 -6.64
C LYS A 582 0.07 -26.02 -6.78
N GLU A 583 -0.14 -26.93 -5.81
CA GLU A 583 -1.33 -27.75 -5.67
C GLU A 583 -1.98 -27.56 -4.30
N PHE A 584 -3.30 -27.52 -4.26
CA PHE A 584 -4.09 -27.57 -3.05
C PHE A 584 -4.68 -29.00 -2.87
N ASP A 585 -4.50 -29.56 -1.69
CA ASP A 585 -5.14 -30.84 -1.30
C ASP A 585 -6.68 -30.67 -1.31
N THR A 586 -7.15 -29.63 -0.60
CA THR A 586 -8.58 -29.26 -0.56
C THR A 586 -8.75 -27.75 -0.72
N MET A 587 -9.88 -27.34 -1.33
CA MET A 587 -10.25 -25.93 -1.51
C MET A 587 -11.74 -25.73 -1.32
N LEU A 588 -12.13 -24.74 -0.51
CA LEU A 588 -13.47 -24.19 -0.44
C LEU A 588 -13.50 -22.86 -1.20
N PHE A 589 -14.07 -22.86 -2.41
CA PHE A 589 -14.14 -21.69 -3.28
C PHE A 589 -15.53 -21.07 -3.20
N CYS A 590 -15.68 -19.93 -2.48
CA CYS A 590 -16.99 -19.32 -2.27
C CYS A 590 -17.35 -18.35 -3.41
N LYS A 591 -16.44 -17.42 -3.73
CA LYS A 591 -16.59 -16.43 -4.79
C LYS A 591 -15.26 -15.77 -5.14
N LYS A 592 -15.26 -14.87 -6.14
CA LYS A 592 -14.10 -14.05 -6.52
C LYS A 592 -13.37 -13.52 -5.28
N LYS A 593 -12.08 -13.82 -5.14
CA LYS A 593 -11.21 -13.40 -4.02
C LYS A 593 -11.71 -13.79 -2.61
N ASN A 594 -12.55 -14.84 -2.52
CA ASN A 594 -13.05 -15.37 -1.24
C ASN A 594 -13.00 -16.91 -1.27
N TYR A 595 -11.94 -17.47 -0.71
CA TYR A 595 -11.71 -18.91 -0.66
C TYR A 595 -10.80 -19.31 0.51
N GLY A 596 -10.88 -20.57 0.90
CA GLY A 596 -9.91 -21.21 1.78
C GLY A 596 -9.32 -22.42 1.10
N TYR A 597 -8.08 -22.79 1.41
CA TYR A 597 -7.45 -24.01 0.90
C TYR A 597 -6.48 -24.60 1.92
N LYS A 598 -6.30 -25.91 1.82
CA LYS A 598 -5.25 -26.66 2.52
C LYS A 598 -4.20 -27.07 1.49
N ASN A 599 -2.93 -26.77 1.75
CA ASN A 599 -1.82 -27.22 0.91
C ASN A 599 -1.46 -28.68 1.21
N LEU A 600 -0.55 -29.27 0.41
CA LEU A 600 -0.10 -30.65 0.59
C LEU A 600 0.65 -30.89 1.92
N ASN A 601 1.17 -29.81 2.57
CA ASN A 601 1.84 -29.90 3.87
C ASN A 601 0.83 -29.84 5.04
N GLY A 602 -0.47 -29.73 4.77
CA GLY A 602 -1.53 -29.64 5.77
C GLY A 602 -1.80 -28.22 6.31
N GLU A 603 -1.10 -27.19 5.80
CA GLU A 603 -1.33 -25.82 6.23
C GLU A 603 -2.58 -25.23 5.58
N ILE A 604 -3.39 -24.53 6.39
CA ILE A 604 -4.63 -23.90 5.92
C ILE A 604 -4.40 -22.42 5.68
N HIS A 605 -4.81 -21.98 4.50
CA HIS A 605 -4.74 -20.59 4.07
C HIS A 605 -6.13 -20.04 3.73
N ILE A 606 -6.39 -18.79 4.10
CA ILE A 606 -7.66 -18.12 3.85
C ILE A 606 -7.43 -16.80 3.11
N VAL A 607 -8.16 -16.60 2.03
CA VAL A 607 -8.12 -15.39 1.19
C VAL A 607 -9.49 -14.73 1.19
N GLY A 608 -9.55 -13.45 1.58
CA GLY A 608 -10.72 -12.58 1.46
C GLY A 608 -11.96 -12.96 2.27
N LEU A 609 -11.99 -14.09 2.96
CA LEU A 609 -13.09 -14.44 3.87
C LEU A 609 -13.17 -13.46 5.03
N GLU A 610 -14.36 -13.36 5.64
CA GLU A 610 -14.61 -12.39 6.73
C GLU A 610 -13.65 -12.58 7.91
N ALA A 611 -13.23 -13.81 8.21
CA ALA A 611 -12.27 -14.12 9.27
C ALA A 611 -10.92 -13.37 9.15
N LYS A 612 -10.50 -12.99 7.93
CA LYS A 612 -9.27 -12.22 7.70
C LYS A 612 -9.47 -10.71 7.67
N LYS A 613 -10.71 -10.20 7.75
CA LYS A 613 -10.99 -8.77 7.71
C LYS A 613 -10.89 -8.15 9.09
N SER A 614 -10.15 -7.07 9.21
CA SER A 614 -10.01 -6.31 10.48
C SER A 614 -11.33 -5.74 11.02
N SER A 615 -12.35 -5.61 10.15
CA SER A 615 -13.69 -5.12 10.51
C SER A 615 -14.63 -6.21 11.02
N THR A 616 -14.23 -7.49 10.95
CA THR A 616 -15.05 -8.59 11.42
C THR A 616 -14.91 -8.73 12.94
N ASN A 617 -16.04 -8.97 13.61
CA ASN A 617 -16.06 -9.28 15.03
C ASN A 617 -15.16 -10.51 15.32
N SER A 618 -14.46 -10.49 16.45
CA SER A 618 -13.47 -11.53 16.79
C SER A 618 -14.09 -12.92 16.93
N LEU A 619 -15.27 -13.01 17.54
CA LEU A 619 -16.00 -14.27 17.71
C LEU A 619 -16.50 -14.80 16.35
N ALA A 620 -17.09 -13.92 15.51
CA ALA A 620 -17.51 -14.28 14.16
C ALA A 620 -16.34 -14.78 13.29
N ALA A 621 -15.16 -14.19 13.45
CA ALA A 621 -13.95 -14.61 12.75
C ALA A 621 -13.48 -16.00 13.22
N LYS A 622 -13.47 -16.25 14.53
CA LYS A 622 -13.11 -17.58 15.12
C LYS A 622 -14.05 -18.67 14.63
N ILE A 623 -15.35 -18.42 14.67
CA ILE A 623 -16.38 -19.40 14.25
C ILE A 623 -16.26 -19.71 12.75
N GLN A 624 -16.09 -18.70 11.90
CA GLN A 624 -15.90 -18.91 10.47
C GLN A 624 -14.62 -19.69 10.18
N LEU A 625 -13.54 -19.38 10.89
CA LEU A 625 -12.26 -20.09 10.73
C LEU A 625 -12.39 -21.56 11.11
N GLU A 626 -12.97 -21.86 12.29
CA GLU A 626 -13.22 -23.21 12.79
C GLU A 626 -14.04 -24.03 11.78
N TYR A 627 -15.10 -23.43 11.21
CA TYR A 627 -15.90 -24.08 10.18
C TYR A 627 -15.09 -24.44 8.93
N VAL A 628 -14.33 -23.44 8.42
CA VAL A 628 -13.51 -23.62 7.22
C VAL A 628 -12.39 -24.67 7.46
N GLU A 629 -11.78 -24.68 8.64
CA GLU A 629 -10.77 -25.66 9.03
C GLU A 629 -11.34 -27.10 9.08
N GLN A 630 -12.52 -27.27 9.64
CA GLN A 630 -13.18 -28.59 9.66
C GLN A 630 -13.53 -29.05 8.25
N VAL A 631 -14.07 -28.16 7.41
CA VAL A 631 -14.39 -28.47 6.01
C VAL A 631 -13.13 -28.86 5.22
N LEU A 632 -12.07 -28.05 5.32
CA LEU A 632 -10.82 -28.31 4.57
C LEU A 632 -10.07 -29.56 5.06
N ASN A 633 -10.24 -29.94 6.32
CA ASN A 633 -9.70 -31.18 6.88
C ASN A 633 -10.63 -32.39 6.69
N GLU A 634 -11.77 -32.22 6.01
CA GLU A 634 -12.79 -33.27 5.83
C GLU A 634 -13.34 -33.86 7.16
N LYS A 635 -13.39 -33.00 8.19
CA LYS A 635 -13.86 -33.33 9.54
C LYS A 635 -15.18 -32.63 9.89
N TYR A 636 -15.91 -32.18 8.89
CA TYR A 636 -17.21 -31.53 9.10
C TYR A 636 -18.20 -32.51 9.78
N ASP A 637 -18.78 -32.04 10.90
CA ASP A 637 -19.82 -32.78 11.66
C ASP A 637 -21.09 -31.91 11.76
N PRO A 638 -22.20 -32.32 11.13
CA PRO A 638 -23.46 -31.60 11.14
C PRO A 638 -24.06 -31.45 12.54
N VAL A 639 -23.95 -32.47 13.40
CA VAL A 639 -24.51 -32.47 14.77
C VAL A 639 -23.73 -31.50 15.65
N TYR A 640 -22.40 -31.48 15.52
CA TYR A 640 -21.56 -30.49 16.20
C TYR A 640 -21.97 -29.07 15.84
N TRP A 641 -22.20 -28.78 14.55
CA TRP A 641 -22.52 -27.42 14.11
C TRP A 641 -23.94 -27.00 14.47
N GLU A 642 -24.91 -27.89 14.49
CA GLU A 642 -26.24 -27.60 14.99
C GLU A 642 -26.21 -27.19 16.47
N ASN A 643 -25.57 -27.98 17.34
CA ASN A 643 -25.38 -27.66 18.76
C ASN A 643 -24.60 -26.36 18.95
N LYS A 644 -23.55 -26.14 18.16
CA LYS A 644 -22.73 -24.92 18.23
C LYS A 644 -23.51 -23.65 17.91
N VAL A 645 -24.40 -23.69 16.92
CA VAL A 645 -25.26 -22.56 16.56
C VAL A 645 -26.27 -22.27 17.67
N GLU A 646 -26.82 -23.28 18.34
CA GLU A 646 -27.69 -23.11 19.50
C GLU A 646 -26.95 -22.51 20.72
N GLU A 647 -25.76 -23.01 21.04
CA GLU A 647 -24.92 -22.44 22.10
C GLU A 647 -24.58 -20.96 21.84
N LEU A 648 -24.29 -20.61 20.60
CA LEU A 648 -24.00 -19.22 20.20
C LEU A 648 -25.23 -18.34 20.31
N HIS A 649 -26.42 -18.86 19.99
CA HIS A 649 -27.67 -18.15 20.17
C HIS A 649 -27.86 -17.78 21.66
N ASP A 650 -27.75 -18.79 22.53
CA ASP A 650 -27.93 -18.62 23.97
C ASP A 650 -26.90 -17.66 24.59
N LEU A 651 -25.62 -17.79 24.19
CA LEU A 651 -24.55 -16.89 24.60
C LEU A 651 -24.91 -15.41 24.32
N ILE A 652 -25.51 -15.16 23.14
CA ILE A 652 -25.83 -13.79 22.69
C ILE A 652 -27.12 -13.27 23.33
N PHE A 653 -28.17 -14.08 23.39
CA PHE A 653 -29.45 -13.63 23.88
C PHE A 653 -29.56 -13.63 25.41
N ASP A 654 -28.72 -14.40 26.10
CA ASP A 654 -28.55 -14.35 27.54
C ASP A 654 -27.60 -13.23 28.03
N GLN A 655 -27.14 -12.35 27.11
CA GLN A 655 -26.24 -11.23 27.42
C GLN A 655 -24.89 -11.66 28.05
N LYS A 656 -24.33 -12.81 27.65
CA LYS A 656 -23.12 -13.40 28.24
C LYS A 656 -21.82 -13.03 27.51
N MET A 657 -21.89 -12.26 26.41
CA MET A 657 -20.68 -11.84 25.67
C MET A 657 -19.93 -10.73 26.41
N ASN A 658 -18.62 -10.82 26.43
CA ASN A 658 -17.75 -9.80 27.01
C ASN A 658 -17.44 -8.65 26.02
N ALA A 659 -16.81 -7.57 26.52
CA ALA A 659 -16.48 -6.39 25.73
C ALA A 659 -15.57 -6.71 24.52
N GLU A 660 -14.60 -7.64 24.67
CA GLU A 660 -13.68 -8.04 23.58
C GLU A 660 -14.43 -8.74 22.44
N GLU A 661 -15.34 -9.66 22.78
CA GLU A 661 -16.17 -10.40 21.83
C GLU A 661 -17.18 -9.49 21.10
N LEU A 662 -17.68 -8.45 21.76
CA LEU A 662 -18.62 -7.47 21.19
C LEU A 662 -17.94 -6.41 20.34
N THR A 663 -16.64 -6.14 20.55
CA THR A 663 -15.95 -5.02 19.93
C THR A 663 -15.88 -5.16 18.40
N LEU A 664 -16.35 -4.12 17.73
CA LEU A 664 -16.25 -3.92 16.29
C LEU A 664 -15.17 -2.87 15.98
N VAL A 665 -14.44 -3.02 14.86
CA VAL A 665 -13.37 -2.11 14.47
C VAL A 665 -13.60 -1.61 13.06
N LEU A 666 -13.80 -0.29 12.89
CA LEU A 666 -13.92 0.35 11.57
C LEU A 666 -13.12 1.65 11.53
N GLY A 667 -12.45 1.90 10.38
CA GLY A 667 -11.72 3.14 10.15
C GLY A 667 -12.60 4.27 9.63
N LEU A 668 -12.26 5.51 10.00
CA LEU A 668 -12.85 6.71 9.42
C LEU A 668 -12.14 7.04 8.10
N ASN A 669 -12.82 6.83 6.97
CA ASN A 669 -12.24 7.09 5.64
C ASN A 669 -12.29 8.58 5.24
N LYS A 670 -12.98 9.41 6.02
CA LYS A 670 -13.13 10.86 5.86
C LYS A 670 -13.54 11.49 7.21
N LEU A 671 -13.53 12.82 7.31
CA LEU A 671 -13.97 13.49 8.54
C LEU A 671 -15.40 13.06 8.92
N ALA A 672 -15.67 12.93 10.20
CA ALA A 672 -16.97 12.47 10.71
C ALA A 672 -18.15 13.30 10.14
N LYS A 673 -18.04 14.63 10.11
CA LYS A 673 -19.01 15.57 9.53
C LYS A 673 -19.32 15.31 8.03
N ASP A 674 -18.38 14.72 7.27
CA ASP A 674 -18.53 14.48 5.82
C ASP A 674 -19.31 13.17 5.50
N TYR A 675 -19.69 12.41 6.52
CA TYR A 675 -20.57 11.25 6.35
C TYR A 675 -22.03 11.62 6.21
N ALA A 676 -22.42 12.80 6.70
CA ALA A 676 -23.76 13.33 6.48
C ALA A 676 -24.00 13.59 4.97
N GLY A 677 -25.26 13.44 4.52
CA GLY A 677 -25.63 13.68 3.13
C GLY A 677 -26.89 12.93 2.72
N TYR A 678 -27.17 12.96 1.42
CA TYR A 678 -28.38 12.35 0.86
C TYR A 678 -28.03 11.07 0.10
N VAL A 679 -28.98 10.13 0.03
CA VAL A 679 -28.90 8.97 -0.83
C VAL A 679 -29.09 9.44 -2.29
N ILE A 680 -28.13 9.16 -3.15
CA ILE A 680 -28.20 9.50 -4.58
C ILE A 680 -28.77 8.31 -5.34
N ASP A 681 -29.77 8.57 -6.16
CA ASP A 681 -30.31 7.59 -7.11
C ASP A 681 -29.27 7.37 -8.23
N LYS A 682 -28.87 6.11 -8.42
CA LYS A 682 -27.81 5.74 -9.38
C LYS A 682 -28.20 5.98 -10.85
N LYS A 683 -29.51 6.05 -11.16
CA LYS A 683 -30.01 6.23 -12.52
C LYS A 683 -30.12 7.71 -12.89
N THR A 684 -30.60 8.53 -11.95
CA THR A 684 -30.89 9.96 -12.20
C THR A 684 -29.75 10.87 -11.72
N ASN A 685 -28.83 10.37 -10.90
CA ASN A 685 -27.77 11.12 -10.22
C ASN A 685 -28.28 12.26 -9.31
N LEU A 686 -29.56 12.20 -8.91
CA LEU A 686 -30.23 13.16 -8.03
C LEU A 686 -30.48 12.56 -6.64
N PRO A 687 -30.70 13.39 -5.62
CA PRO A 687 -31.09 12.91 -4.28
C PRO A 687 -32.41 12.11 -4.34
N LYS A 688 -32.41 10.92 -3.75
CA LYS A 688 -33.57 10.04 -3.74
C LYS A 688 -34.69 10.62 -2.85
N ILE A 689 -35.89 10.69 -3.39
CA ILE A 689 -37.08 11.17 -2.69
C ILE A 689 -37.84 9.98 -2.10
N LYS A 690 -38.26 10.07 -0.85
CA LYS A 690 -39.12 9.08 -0.18
C LYS A 690 -40.57 9.23 -0.66
N LYS A 691 -41.42 8.24 -0.32
CA LYS A 691 -42.85 8.26 -0.60
C LYS A 691 -43.61 9.44 0.02
N ASP A 692 -43.08 10.02 1.10
CA ASP A 692 -43.64 11.19 1.80
C ASP A 692 -43.13 12.54 1.22
N GLY A 693 -42.44 12.52 0.07
CA GLY A 693 -41.87 13.69 -0.58
C GLY A 693 -40.56 14.23 0.02
N THR A 694 -40.07 13.66 1.11
CA THR A 694 -38.84 14.09 1.74
C THR A 694 -37.60 13.47 1.09
N ILE A 695 -36.47 14.19 1.11
CA ILE A 695 -35.19 13.68 0.60
C ILE A 695 -34.63 12.63 1.58
N GLN A 696 -34.24 11.48 1.06
CA GLN A 696 -33.68 10.40 1.85
C GLN A 696 -32.26 10.73 2.30
N LYS A 697 -32.06 10.97 3.62
CA LYS A 697 -30.74 11.13 4.21
C LYS A 697 -30.02 9.78 4.30
N LYS A 698 -28.67 9.80 4.16
CA LYS A 698 -27.85 8.64 4.43
C LYS A 698 -27.89 8.27 5.91
N SER A 699 -27.92 6.98 6.21
CA SER A 699 -27.72 6.50 7.58
C SER A 699 -26.26 6.69 7.96
N ILE A 700 -26.00 7.31 9.11
CA ILE A 700 -24.66 7.48 9.67
C ILE A 700 -24.28 6.18 10.41
N PRO A 701 -23.16 5.54 10.08
CA PRO A 701 -22.70 4.31 10.75
C PRO A 701 -22.39 4.52 12.24
N GLY A 702 -22.48 3.47 13.06
CA GLY A 702 -22.25 3.54 14.51
C GLY A 702 -20.88 4.10 14.91
N HIS A 703 -19.80 3.64 14.26
CA HIS A 703 -18.45 4.15 14.53
C HIS A 703 -18.28 5.65 14.21
N VAL A 704 -19.02 6.19 13.23
CA VAL A 704 -19.01 7.62 12.91
C VAL A 704 -19.77 8.41 13.97
N LYS A 705 -20.92 7.91 14.44
CA LYS A 705 -21.67 8.54 15.55
C LYS A 705 -20.88 8.57 16.84
N LEU A 706 -20.15 7.47 17.13
CA LEU A 706 -19.21 7.44 18.26
C LEU A 706 -18.11 8.49 18.08
N ALA A 707 -17.51 8.58 16.89
CA ALA A 707 -16.50 9.58 16.62
C ALA A 707 -17.03 11.01 16.76
N GLU A 708 -18.24 11.31 16.26
CA GLU A 708 -18.88 12.62 16.45
C GLU A 708 -19.12 12.96 17.94
N ARG A 709 -19.52 11.98 18.74
CA ARG A 709 -19.68 12.15 20.18
C ARG A 709 -18.34 12.44 20.87
N LEU A 710 -17.33 11.60 20.64
CA LEU A 710 -16.00 11.76 21.24
C LEU A 710 -15.35 13.10 20.85
N ILE A 711 -15.56 13.58 19.61
CA ILE A 711 -15.09 14.90 19.18
C ILE A 711 -15.78 16.02 19.98
N LYS A 712 -17.09 15.91 20.26
CA LYS A 712 -17.81 16.89 21.11
C LYS A 712 -17.31 16.87 22.55
N ASP A 713 -16.90 15.70 23.04
CA ASP A 713 -16.32 15.51 24.37
C ASP A 713 -14.83 15.94 24.44
N GLY A 714 -14.30 16.54 23.36
CA GLY A 714 -12.94 17.12 23.30
C GLY A 714 -11.85 16.16 22.83
N HIS A 715 -12.19 14.94 22.39
CA HIS A 715 -11.20 14.01 21.82
C HIS A 715 -10.82 14.37 20.39
N SER A 716 -9.55 14.23 20.04
CA SER A 716 -9.06 14.39 18.66
C SER A 716 -9.18 13.09 17.89
N ILE A 717 -10.02 13.04 16.86
CA ILE A 717 -10.26 11.87 16.01
C ILE A 717 -9.87 12.18 14.56
N ASP A 718 -8.92 11.44 14.00
CA ASP A 718 -8.35 11.67 12.67
C ASP A 718 -8.98 10.78 11.58
N VAL A 719 -8.88 11.25 10.35
CA VAL A 719 -9.15 10.41 9.17
C VAL A 719 -8.15 9.26 9.10
N GLY A 720 -8.64 8.04 8.91
CA GLY A 720 -7.86 6.81 8.94
C GLY A 720 -7.75 6.18 10.33
N GLN A 721 -8.16 6.86 11.39
CA GLN A 721 -8.21 6.30 12.73
C GLN A 721 -9.23 5.16 12.80
N LYS A 722 -8.86 4.05 13.43
CA LYS A 722 -9.76 2.93 13.70
C LYS A 722 -10.53 3.19 14.98
N MET A 723 -11.86 3.16 14.85
CA MET A 723 -12.79 3.28 15.96
C MET A 723 -13.13 1.88 16.49
N HIS A 724 -12.88 1.64 17.75
CA HIS A 724 -13.33 0.45 18.49
C HIS A 724 -14.66 0.80 19.14
N TYR A 725 -15.70 0.02 18.85
CA TYR A 725 -17.04 0.36 19.31
C TYR A 725 -17.90 -0.88 19.54
N ILE A 726 -18.84 -0.75 20.45
CA ILE A 726 -19.89 -1.72 20.76
C ILE A 726 -21.24 -1.09 20.45
N VAL A 727 -22.16 -1.85 19.84
CA VAL A 727 -23.52 -1.41 19.52
C VAL A 727 -24.48 -1.87 20.61
N ILE A 728 -25.05 -0.90 21.33
CA ILE A 728 -26.03 -1.16 22.37
C ILE A 728 -27.48 -1.00 21.87
N HIS A 729 -27.67 -0.38 20.71
CA HIS A 729 -28.96 -0.24 20.04
C HIS A 729 -28.78 -0.05 18.52
N ASP A 730 -29.55 -0.77 17.68
CA ASP A 730 -29.43 -0.75 16.22
C ASP A 730 -30.23 0.38 15.54
N LYS A 731 -31.45 0.66 15.97
CA LYS A 731 -32.37 1.58 15.25
C LYS A 731 -33.07 2.59 16.13
N PRO A 732 -32.52 3.80 16.26
CA PRO A 732 -31.30 4.34 15.61
C PRO A 732 -30.04 3.75 16.25
N ILE A 733 -29.00 3.59 15.44
CA ILE A 733 -27.77 3.00 15.94
C ILE A 733 -27.14 3.88 17.04
N LEU A 734 -26.89 3.27 18.19
CA LEU A 734 -26.15 3.84 19.31
C LEU A 734 -24.93 2.99 19.60
N ALA A 735 -23.75 3.62 19.61
CA ALA A 735 -22.47 2.97 19.79
C ALA A 735 -21.68 3.64 20.93
N ILE A 736 -21.01 2.81 21.73
CA ILE A 736 -20.16 3.20 22.86
C ILE A 736 -18.76 2.57 22.73
N THR A 737 -17.81 3.03 23.54
CA THR A 737 -16.48 2.41 23.56
C THR A 737 -16.50 1.10 24.37
N PRO A 738 -15.50 0.20 24.19
CA PRO A 738 -15.39 -1.01 25.02
C PRO A 738 -15.21 -0.69 26.51
N GLU A 739 -14.52 0.41 26.83
CA GLU A 739 -14.32 0.87 28.20
C GLU A 739 -15.66 1.32 28.85
N GLU A 740 -16.47 2.10 28.10
CA GLU A 740 -17.82 2.51 28.57
C GLU A 740 -18.72 1.29 28.76
N PHE A 741 -18.64 0.28 27.88
CA PHE A 741 -19.37 -0.97 28.03
C PHE A 741 -18.95 -1.73 29.30
N SER A 742 -17.68 -1.79 29.60
CA SER A 742 -17.14 -2.48 30.77
C SER A 742 -17.55 -1.81 32.11
N LEU A 743 -17.90 -0.52 32.09
CA LEU A 743 -18.47 0.17 33.26
C LEU A 743 -19.92 -0.26 33.59
N GLY A 744 -20.63 -0.83 32.59
CA GLY A 744 -21.97 -1.40 32.76
C GLY A 744 -23.11 -0.39 32.91
N THR A 745 -22.82 0.92 33.03
CA THR A 745 -23.84 1.97 33.19
C THR A 745 -23.47 3.25 32.47
N GLY A 746 -24.48 4.04 32.06
CA GLY A 746 -24.24 5.35 31.47
C GLY A 746 -25.45 5.97 30.79
N GLU A 747 -25.45 7.31 30.66
CA GLU A 747 -26.40 8.06 29.86
C GLU A 747 -25.79 8.39 28.50
N PHE A 748 -26.44 7.94 27.42
CA PHE A 748 -26.00 8.24 26.06
C PHE A 748 -27.10 9.00 25.33
N PRO A 749 -26.88 10.25 24.90
CA PRO A 749 -27.91 11.09 24.34
C PRO A 749 -28.50 10.49 23.06
N TYR A 750 -29.75 10.22 23.08
CA TYR A 750 -30.57 9.68 22.00
C TYR A 750 -31.94 10.39 21.94
N VAL A 751 -32.31 10.88 20.78
CA VAL A 751 -33.63 11.50 20.56
C VAL A 751 -34.54 10.47 19.93
N ASP A 752 -35.41 9.86 20.67
CA ASP A 752 -36.55 9.12 20.15
C ASP A 752 -37.65 10.10 19.71
N LYS A 753 -37.69 10.38 18.40
CA LYS A 753 -38.69 11.28 17.78
C LYS A 753 -40.15 10.84 18.00
N LYS A 754 -40.42 9.59 18.39
CA LYS A 754 -41.76 9.10 18.68
C LYS A 754 -42.22 9.33 20.11
N LYS A 755 -41.26 9.35 21.06
CA LYS A 755 -41.50 9.48 22.47
C LYS A 755 -41.12 10.85 23.03
N ASN A 756 -40.45 11.69 22.25
CA ASN A 756 -39.88 12.97 22.70
C ASN A 756 -38.87 12.83 23.85
N ASP A 757 -38.24 11.65 23.96
CA ASP A 757 -37.27 11.32 25.00
C ASP A 757 -35.86 11.62 24.52
N ILE A 758 -35.05 12.25 25.35
CA ILE A 758 -33.76 12.83 24.94
C ILE A 758 -32.56 11.98 25.42
N THR A 759 -32.80 11.11 26.42
CA THR A 759 -31.71 10.32 27.03
C THR A 759 -32.02 8.83 26.95
N PHE A 760 -31.00 8.04 26.63
CA PHE A 760 -31.03 6.59 26.69
C PHE A 760 -30.11 6.13 27.83
N TYR A 761 -30.66 5.37 28.77
CA TYR A 761 -29.88 4.78 29.85
C TYR A 761 -29.34 3.43 29.41
N PHE A 762 -28.01 3.24 29.52
CA PHE A 762 -27.34 1.99 29.29
C PHE A 762 -27.16 1.25 30.63
N GLU A 763 -27.68 0.03 30.71
CA GLU A 763 -27.62 -0.83 31.91
C GLU A 763 -26.83 -2.12 31.67
N GLY A 764 -25.77 -2.03 30.86
CA GLY A 764 -24.88 -3.16 30.57
C GLY A 764 -25.29 -4.05 29.41
N ASP A 765 -26.49 -3.84 28.83
CA ASP A 765 -26.99 -4.68 27.74
C ASP A 765 -26.49 -4.24 26.35
N TYR A 766 -26.37 -5.20 25.44
CA TYR A 766 -26.10 -4.96 24.03
C TYR A 766 -27.23 -5.42 23.12
N ASP A 767 -27.29 -4.97 21.87
CA ASP A 767 -28.31 -5.38 20.90
C ASP A 767 -28.07 -6.80 20.38
N SER A 768 -28.65 -7.81 21.06
CA SER A 768 -28.51 -9.23 20.70
C SER A 768 -28.89 -9.53 19.26
N LYS A 769 -29.96 -8.92 18.70
CA LYS A 769 -30.38 -9.13 17.30
C LYS A 769 -29.37 -8.58 16.31
N TYR A 770 -28.74 -7.45 16.63
CA TYR A 770 -27.68 -6.88 15.82
C TYR A 770 -26.45 -7.79 15.76
N TYR A 771 -26.01 -8.30 16.94
CA TYR A 771 -24.86 -9.19 17.03
C TYR A 771 -25.12 -10.57 16.43
N TRP A 772 -26.30 -11.15 16.65
CA TRP A 772 -26.69 -12.43 16.07
C TRP A 772 -26.55 -12.41 14.55
N LYS A 773 -27.08 -11.41 13.87
CA LYS A 773 -26.94 -11.26 12.42
C LYS A 773 -25.48 -11.11 11.97
N ARG A 774 -24.64 -10.43 12.74
CA ARG A 774 -23.23 -10.24 12.39
C ARG A 774 -22.39 -11.48 12.63
N LEU A 775 -22.71 -12.29 13.62
CA LEU A 775 -22.05 -13.57 13.89
C LEU A 775 -22.43 -14.62 12.86
N LEU A 776 -23.70 -14.72 12.53
CA LEU A 776 -24.19 -15.70 11.56
C LEU A 776 -23.74 -15.42 10.13
N ALA A 777 -23.69 -14.16 9.69
CA ALA A 777 -23.47 -13.84 8.29
C ALA A 777 -22.16 -14.42 7.70
N PRO A 778 -20.99 -14.39 8.38
CA PRO A 778 -19.78 -15.05 7.92
C PRO A 778 -19.90 -16.58 7.83
N LEU A 779 -20.53 -17.21 8.82
CA LEU A 779 -20.71 -18.66 8.87
C LEU A 779 -21.67 -19.13 7.77
N ILE A 780 -22.84 -18.51 7.64
CA ILE A 780 -23.86 -18.85 6.63
C ILE A 780 -23.27 -18.81 5.23
N LYS A 781 -22.42 -17.84 4.92
CA LYS A 781 -21.82 -17.71 3.59
C LYS A 781 -20.94 -18.91 3.22
N VAL A 782 -20.06 -19.33 4.12
CA VAL A 782 -19.16 -20.47 3.84
C VAL A 782 -19.94 -21.77 3.83
N ALA A 783 -20.90 -21.96 4.75
CA ALA A 783 -21.78 -23.13 4.80
C ALA A 783 -22.61 -23.25 3.52
N TYR A 784 -23.18 -22.16 3.02
CA TYR A 784 -23.97 -22.15 1.79
C TYR A 784 -23.17 -22.69 0.57
N PHE A 785 -21.91 -22.27 0.42
CA PHE A 785 -21.09 -22.72 -0.69
C PHE A 785 -20.58 -24.15 -0.50
N TYR A 786 -20.34 -24.58 0.72
CA TYR A 786 -19.95 -25.97 1.00
C TYR A 786 -21.06 -26.97 0.70
N HIS A 787 -22.31 -26.65 1.13
CA HIS A 787 -23.46 -27.55 0.94
C HIS A 787 -24.18 -27.34 -0.40
N GLY A 788 -23.82 -26.35 -1.21
CA GLY A 788 -24.60 -25.96 -2.40
C GLY A 788 -25.97 -25.38 -2.06
N GLY A 789 -26.20 -25.01 -0.80
CA GLY A 789 -27.44 -24.48 -0.22
C GLY A 789 -27.28 -24.22 1.27
N LEU A 790 -28.37 -23.82 1.95
CA LEU A 790 -28.35 -23.67 3.40
C LEU A 790 -28.49 -25.05 4.07
N PRO A 791 -27.63 -25.41 5.03
CA PRO A 791 -27.82 -26.59 5.85
C PRO A 791 -29.09 -26.44 6.72
N GLU A 792 -29.72 -27.57 7.04
CA GLU A 792 -30.95 -27.63 7.85
C GLU A 792 -30.67 -27.52 9.35
N TRP A 793 -29.89 -26.54 9.75
CA TRP A 793 -29.67 -26.25 11.16
C TRP A 793 -30.75 -25.33 11.72
N ASN A 794 -30.93 -25.33 13.04
CA ASN A 794 -31.77 -24.35 13.71
C ASN A 794 -31.03 -23.00 13.76
N TRP A 795 -31.31 -22.12 12.79
CA TRP A 795 -30.66 -20.79 12.71
C TRP A 795 -31.29 -19.73 13.60
N ASN A 796 -32.40 -20.03 14.26
CA ASN A 796 -33.23 -19.08 15.00
C ASN A 796 -33.53 -17.78 14.23
N VAL A 797 -33.64 -17.86 12.90
CA VAL A 797 -34.02 -16.77 11.98
C VAL A 797 -34.88 -17.33 10.85
N THR A 798 -35.67 -16.49 10.20
CA THR A 798 -36.54 -16.93 9.10
C THR A 798 -35.75 -17.25 7.84
N ALA A 799 -36.24 -18.14 6.99
CA ALA A 799 -35.63 -18.47 5.70
C ALA A 799 -35.46 -17.24 4.79
N GLY A 800 -36.35 -16.25 4.92
CA GLY A 800 -36.23 -14.98 4.19
C GLY A 800 -35.04 -14.11 4.68
N GLU A 801 -34.79 -14.09 5.97
CA GLU A 801 -33.61 -13.40 6.55
C GLU A 801 -32.30 -14.11 6.18
N LEU A 802 -32.27 -15.46 6.24
CA LEU A 802 -31.12 -16.25 5.79
C LEU A 802 -30.76 -15.97 4.33
N LYS A 803 -31.77 -15.97 3.43
CA LYS A 803 -31.59 -15.61 2.02
C LYS A 803 -31.05 -14.19 1.82
N LYS A 804 -31.46 -13.21 2.67
CA LYS A 804 -30.90 -11.86 2.63
C LYS A 804 -29.43 -11.87 3.06
N LEU A 805 -29.04 -12.57 4.10
CA LEU A 805 -27.65 -12.66 4.56
C LEU A 805 -26.71 -13.25 3.50
N VAL A 806 -27.20 -14.17 2.66
CA VAL A 806 -26.46 -14.69 1.50
C VAL A 806 -26.38 -13.66 0.38
N LYS A 807 -27.48 -12.91 0.08
CA LYS A 807 -27.58 -11.99 -1.05
C LYS A 807 -26.99 -10.59 -0.79
N GLU A 808 -26.97 -10.10 0.43
CA GLU A 808 -26.68 -8.69 0.77
C GLU A 808 -25.30 -8.14 0.34
N LYS A 809 -24.45 -8.92 -0.35
CA LYS A 809 -23.18 -8.42 -0.93
C LYS A 809 -22.88 -8.87 -2.35
N ASP A 810 -23.78 -9.52 -3.04
CA ASP A 810 -23.55 -9.83 -4.47
C ASP A 810 -23.76 -8.59 -5.37
N GLU A 811 -24.44 -7.56 -4.88
CA GLU A 811 -24.75 -6.31 -5.61
C GLU A 811 -23.66 -5.22 -5.50
N VAL A 812 -22.57 -5.44 -4.76
CA VAL A 812 -21.50 -4.43 -4.53
C VAL A 812 -20.24 -4.71 -5.37
N SER A 813 -20.24 -5.73 -6.20
CA SER A 813 -19.09 -6.12 -7.02
C SER A 813 -19.38 -6.28 -8.52
N ASP A 814 -20.23 -5.42 -9.09
CA ASP A 814 -20.32 -5.17 -10.54
C ASP A 814 -19.75 -3.81 -10.92
#